data_1409217e9a81b50497ad2cab91d8d74d
#
_entry.id   1409217e9a81b50497ad2cab91d8d74d
#
_cell.length_a   1.000
_cell.length_b   1.000
_cell.length_c   1.000
_cell.angle_alpha   90.00
_cell.angle_beta   90.00
_cell.angle_gamma   90.00
#
_symmetry.space_group_name_H-M   'P 1'
#
loop_
_entity.id
_entity.type
_entity.pdbx_description
1 polymer ?
#
loop_
_entity_poly.entity_id
_entity_poly.type
_entity_poly.pdbx_seq_one_letter_code
_entity_poly.pdbx_strand_id
1 'polypeptide(L)'
;MNINKQIRCFYSIVKTPFQIQSMLCIESEASYDGISTAMPIGVKEKLAQVKSNIGDDSIFQTVYGGNHIYNTIPDNCFKPDRAYTFVLNIVCEEETDTVIMTHQHGNIYYLWVNEEYIGRSEYDDTIQLTLKRGDNYFCFYMQGLSSPPQMFIRVSKLSEELKSTYTAAAGFNNCGAIAGRTQLFDIEYSWHEKGVYRGMLSTFNQVGRDISKPVSVRVLDYYSDTPYYTGSVKFNIPFEIDLSCIECFSDERLNFFRIRFDCPMKDGSERYIERFFSFEPIQTSRQKLNNEAERILKEPGLLESTRNLLRFRIDDTSAVPDDAPNLPDKFAAFKNDINSVISDEYAGKEYHSGLHFMFYRSKIDNQWLRYAVYLPEDYDKNKQYPLLIHYAISQWHNPTSMLKLYGYKSDAIIANIPSRGVTVGNCLAEATMDEVLGDIYRTFNVDKTRVSAMGYSSGGAAAWLQAELRPDMFAAVSPCGGYLCPELTGNLRNMSIYDIESPTDEDHWRAVQNCMSRLSENPNYSLIEAKEFVHTMLGQIYVNRNIMKELTDCRINEFPDEIDFTVINNRHLKAYWITIHSITDSAYYGRILAKVTGNDAIEIECGNITGLSIKVPPQITAETIRITLNKTQTLAYDRKDNGENISIVQSGNGKFSFGEQDKESFNIYHGMGLLDVFLKPVRIINLKPESEPMSRTALKYSSPTTNAYDKQIYVNYPIYTPDNIDVVEAANSSLIVLDCNCSSSISNYLKDKSVIGMNAEGFTYQGNVYLGSYCIMQIIKHPENAECTILYVNSNDEKMYSQNFFTREMIIPMYGSYHPYLNNAALIFWERKYYRIFEYGCDMEEVK
;
A
#
# COMPACT_ATOMS: atom_id res chain seq x y z
N MET A 1 -10.65 30.34 32.28
CA MET A 1 -9.71 30.54 31.16
C MET A 1 -10.53 31.06 29.99
N ASN A 2 -10.12 32.12 29.32
CA ASN A 2 -10.93 32.76 28.28
C ASN A 2 -10.95 31.89 27.03
N ILE A 3 -12.09 31.31 26.66
CA ILE A 3 -12.28 30.36 25.53
C ILE A 3 -11.72 30.95 24.22
N ASN A 4 -11.85 32.27 24.02
CA ASN A 4 -11.24 32.92 22.84
C ASN A 4 -9.69 32.79 22.75
N LYS A 5 -9.00 32.54 23.88
CA LYS A 5 -7.56 32.29 23.86
C LYS A 5 -7.22 30.86 23.45
N GLN A 6 -8.13 29.92 23.64
CA GLN A 6 -7.89 28.49 23.26
C GLN A 6 -8.15 28.20 21.79
N ILE A 7 -9.08 28.90 21.12
CA ILE A 7 -9.43 28.73 19.72
C ILE A 7 -8.81 29.77 18.79
N ARG A 8 -8.27 30.87 19.33
CA ARG A 8 -7.54 31.87 18.54
C ARG A 8 -6.09 31.43 18.33
N CYS A 9 -5.86 30.87 17.16
CA CYS A 9 -4.49 30.72 16.67
C CYS A 9 -4.05 32.05 16.05
N PHE A 10 -3.22 32.81 16.76
CA PHE A 10 -2.57 34.01 16.21
C PHE A 10 -1.39 33.54 15.34
N TYR A 11 -1.62 33.51 14.06
CA TYR A 11 -0.57 33.20 13.14
C TYR A 11 -0.30 34.37 12.20
N SER A 12 0.88 34.89 12.28
CA SER A 12 1.45 35.53 11.11
C SER A 12 1.73 34.37 10.15
N ILE A 13 0.86 34.12 9.17
CA ILE A 13 0.99 33.07 8.14
C ILE A 13 2.17 33.43 7.22
N VAL A 14 3.34 33.62 7.79
CA VAL A 14 4.35 34.36 7.03
C VAL A 14 5.43 33.47 6.46
N LYS A 15 5.77 32.30 6.99
CA LYS A 15 6.97 31.64 6.46
C LYS A 15 7.03 30.11 6.53
N THR A 16 6.29 29.45 7.37
CA THR A 16 6.37 27.97 7.52
C THR A 16 4.97 27.37 7.71
N PRO A 17 4.70 26.19 7.16
CA PRO A 17 3.52 25.41 7.48
C PRO A 17 3.42 25.20 8.99
N PHE A 18 2.23 25.37 9.57
CA PHE A 18 2.01 25.10 10.99
C PHE A 18 0.82 24.15 11.19
N GLN A 19 0.94 23.35 12.21
CA GLN A 19 -0.04 22.35 12.58
C GLN A 19 -0.92 22.88 13.71
N ILE A 20 -2.24 22.66 13.59
CA ILE A 20 -3.20 23.03 14.62
C ILE A 20 -3.10 22.05 15.78
N GLN A 21 -2.73 22.55 16.96
CA GLN A 21 -2.52 21.74 18.15
C GLN A 21 -3.76 21.62 19.05
N SER A 22 -4.76 22.48 18.83
CA SER A 22 -6.01 22.40 19.59
C SER A 22 -7.16 23.07 18.84
N MET A 23 -8.35 22.50 18.97
CA MET A 23 -9.60 23.02 18.40
C MET A 23 -10.71 22.90 19.44
N LEU A 24 -11.75 23.74 19.30
CA LEU A 24 -12.97 23.55 20.05
C LEU A 24 -13.82 22.46 19.40
N CYS A 25 -14.37 21.54 20.18
CA CYS A 25 -15.34 20.56 19.68
C CYS A 25 -16.74 20.86 20.29
N ILE A 26 -17.73 20.97 19.42
CA ILE A 26 -19.13 21.20 19.76
C ILE A 26 -19.92 19.91 19.53
N GLU A 27 -20.57 19.36 20.55
CA GLU A 27 -21.55 18.27 20.43
C GLU A 27 -22.93 18.86 20.08
N SER A 28 -23.62 18.26 19.10
CA SER A 28 -24.99 18.62 18.69
C SER A 28 -25.78 17.36 18.28
N GLU A 29 -27.09 17.54 18.08
CA GLU A 29 -27.88 16.47 17.45
C GLU A 29 -27.47 16.27 16.00
N ALA A 30 -27.49 15.01 15.52
CA ALA A 30 -27.26 14.69 14.13
C ALA A 30 -28.50 15.12 13.31
N SER A 31 -28.39 16.18 12.54
CA SER A 31 -29.51 16.81 11.84
C SER A 31 -29.21 17.27 10.42
N TYR A 32 -28.00 16.99 9.92
CA TYR A 32 -27.61 17.42 8.58
C TYR A 32 -27.97 16.33 7.56
N ASP A 33 -28.67 16.73 6.51
CA ASP A 33 -29.15 15.83 5.44
C ASP A 33 -28.09 15.51 4.39
N GLY A 34 -26.92 16.14 4.44
CA GLY A 34 -25.83 15.96 3.48
C GLY A 34 -26.00 16.71 2.16
N ILE A 35 -27.15 17.33 1.91
CA ILE A 35 -27.51 17.97 0.64
C ILE A 35 -27.61 19.48 0.77
N SER A 36 -28.00 19.97 1.95
CA SER A 36 -28.12 21.41 2.22
C SER A 36 -26.76 22.09 2.30
N THR A 37 -26.65 23.33 1.83
CA THR A 37 -25.48 24.18 2.08
C THR A 37 -25.61 25.00 3.36
N ALA A 38 -26.78 24.97 4.01
CA ALA A 38 -26.99 25.67 5.27
C ALA A 38 -26.29 24.95 6.43
N MET A 39 -25.57 25.70 7.25
CA MET A 39 -25.00 25.15 8.49
C MET A 39 -26.12 24.65 9.42
N PRO A 40 -25.99 23.45 10.02
CA PRO A 40 -26.97 22.93 10.95
C PRO A 40 -27.30 23.92 12.08
N ILE A 41 -28.59 24.09 12.40
CA ILE A 41 -29.06 25.14 13.33
C ILE A 41 -28.37 25.04 14.68
N GLY A 42 -28.26 23.86 15.27
CA GLY A 42 -27.58 23.63 16.53
C GLY A 42 -26.08 24.00 16.52
N VAL A 43 -25.41 23.83 15.39
CA VAL A 43 -24.02 24.26 15.21
C VAL A 43 -23.94 25.77 15.10
N LYS A 44 -24.84 26.40 14.34
CA LYS A 44 -24.87 27.84 14.13
C LYS A 44 -25.12 28.60 15.43
N GLU A 45 -26.06 28.14 16.24
CA GLU A 45 -26.35 28.74 17.55
C GLU A 45 -25.17 28.63 18.50
N LYS A 46 -24.54 27.48 18.61
CA LYS A 46 -23.35 27.27 19.43
C LYS A 46 -22.14 28.05 18.94
N LEU A 47 -21.94 28.14 17.62
CA LEU A 47 -20.91 29.00 17.06
C LEU A 47 -21.11 30.48 17.41
N ALA A 48 -22.34 30.97 17.39
CA ALA A 48 -22.65 32.33 17.83
C ALA A 48 -22.31 32.56 19.32
N GLN A 49 -22.55 31.55 20.17
CA GLN A 49 -22.13 31.57 21.58
C GLN A 49 -20.60 31.59 21.73
N VAL A 50 -19.88 30.77 20.96
CA VAL A 50 -18.42 30.78 20.93
C VAL A 50 -17.88 32.16 20.52
N LYS A 51 -18.44 32.76 19.48
CA LYS A 51 -18.08 34.10 18.99
C LYS A 51 -18.31 35.17 20.04
N SER A 52 -19.32 35.00 20.90
CA SER A 52 -19.65 35.94 21.98
C SER A 52 -18.99 35.60 23.31
N ASN A 53 -18.15 34.60 23.44
CA ASN A 53 -17.53 34.09 24.67
C ASN A 53 -18.52 33.50 25.71
N ILE A 54 -19.65 33.02 25.31
CA ILE A 54 -20.67 32.45 26.21
C ILE A 54 -20.70 30.92 26.05
N GLY A 55 -20.39 30.19 27.12
CA GLY A 55 -20.60 28.74 27.24
C GLY A 55 -19.36 27.88 27.10
N ASP A 56 -19.27 26.85 27.95
CA ASP A 56 -18.17 25.85 27.98
C ASP A 56 -18.73 24.47 27.56
N ASP A 57 -19.32 24.40 26.38
CA ASP A 57 -19.87 23.17 25.81
C ASP A 57 -18.82 22.41 24.96
N SER A 58 -17.55 22.69 25.16
CA SER A 58 -16.47 22.11 24.39
C SER A 58 -15.84 20.92 25.10
N ILE A 59 -15.74 19.80 24.39
CA ILE A 59 -15.02 18.59 24.83
C ILE A 59 -14.02 18.20 23.73
N PHE A 60 -12.73 18.27 24.02
CA PHE A 60 -11.72 17.74 23.12
C PHE A 60 -10.50 17.22 23.87
N GLN A 61 -9.79 16.34 23.23
CA GLN A 61 -8.49 15.83 23.65
C GLN A 61 -7.51 15.91 22.48
N THR A 62 -6.28 16.35 22.76
CA THR A 62 -5.21 16.26 21.77
C THR A 62 -4.51 14.91 21.91
N VAL A 63 -4.44 14.14 20.83
CA VAL A 63 -3.81 12.83 20.79
C VAL A 63 -2.66 12.88 19.79
N TYR A 64 -1.51 12.35 20.20
CA TYR A 64 -0.37 12.16 19.32
C TYR A 64 -0.42 10.76 18.72
N GLY A 65 -0.65 10.67 17.42
CA GLY A 65 -0.67 9.44 16.66
C GLY A 65 0.45 9.45 15.60
N GLY A 66 1.56 8.77 15.89
CA GLY A 66 2.70 8.78 14.97
C GLY A 66 3.21 10.20 14.73
N ASN A 67 3.21 10.63 13.46
CA ASN A 67 3.72 11.93 13.01
C ASN A 67 2.70 13.06 13.09
N HIS A 68 1.49 12.78 13.58
CA HIS A 68 0.39 13.72 13.52
C HIS A 68 -0.21 13.99 14.91
N ILE A 69 -0.56 15.24 15.15
CA ILE A 69 -1.35 15.64 16.31
C ILE A 69 -2.80 15.63 15.87
N TYR A 70 -3.58 14.70 16.43
CA TYR A 70 -5.02 14.62 16.19
C TYR A 70 -5.79 15.27 17.32
N ASN A 71 -6.80 16.03 16.95
CA ASN A 71 -7.81 16.49 17.89
C ASN A 71 -8.96 15.49 17.88
N THR A 72 -9.29 14.93 19.02
CA THR A 72 -10.37 13.97 19.20
C THR A 72 -11.13 14.27 20.49
N ILE A 73 -12.28 13.64 20.66
CA ILE A 73 -13.00 13.64 21.94
C ILE A 73 -12.61 12.41 22.75
N PRO A 74 -12.61 12.48 24.10
CA PRO A 74 -12.37 11.30 24.94
C PRO A 74 -13.41 10.21 24.69
N ASP A 75 -13.00 8.94 24.71
CA ASP A 75 -13.89 7.79 24.44
C ASP A 75 -15.12 7.77 25.34
N ASN A 76 -14.96 8.15 26.62
CA ASN A 76 -16.06 8.22 27.58
C ASN A 76 -17.04 9.39 27.35
N CYS A 77 -16.69 10.30 26.43
CA CYS A 77 -17.54 11.45 26.04
C CYS A 77 -18.21 11.23 24.68
N PHE A 78 -17.80 10.19 23.95
CA PHE A 78 -18.34 9.89 22.62
C PHE A 78 -19.75 9.26 22.70
N LYS A 79 -20.62 9.71 21.81
CA LYS A 79 -21.99 9.18 21.64
C LYS A 79 -22.24 8.98 20.14
N PRO A 80 -22.52 7.74 19.68
CA PRO A 80 -22.68 7.44 18.25
C PRO A 80 -23.85 8.13 17.55
N ASP A 81 -24.88 8.51 18.30
CA ASP A 81 -26.08 9.20 17.83
C ASP A 81 -25.96 10.73 17.77
N ARG A 82 -24.78 11.26 18.09
CA ARG A 82 -24.52 12.70 18.10
C ARG A 82 -23.65 13.12 16.92
N ALA A 83 -23.71 14.40 16.60
CA ALA A 83 -22.80 15.06 15.68
C ALA A 83 -21.76 15.88 16.42
N TYR A 84 -20.59 15.99 15.84
CA TYR A 84 -19.43 16.70 16.40
C TYR A 84 -18.91 17.72 15.40
N THR A 85 -18.70 18.95 15.87
CA THR A 85 -18.13 20.02 15.05
C THR A 85 -16.83 20.52 15.64
N PHE A 86 -15.74 20.31 14.95
CA PHE A 86 -14.48 20.96 15.30
C PHE A 86 -14.46 22.40 14.79
N VAL A 87 -14.21 23.32 15.69
CA VAL A 87 -14.17 24.75 15.39
C VAL A 87 -12.76 25.29 15.56
N LEU A 88 -12.30 26.00 14.55
CA LEU A 88 -11.01 26.67 14.51
C LEU A 88 -11.19 28.11 14.09
N ASN A 89 -10.53 29.06 14.77
CA ASN A 89 -10.45 30.45 14.34
C ASN A 89 -9.01 30.78 13.91
N ILE A 90 -8.83 31.14 12.65
CA ILE A 90 -7.56 31.63 12.11
C ILE A 90 -7.65 33.13 11.93
N VAL A 91 -6.79 33.88 12.64
CA VAL A 91 -6.76 35.35 12.57
C VAL A 91 -5.65 35.78 11.61
N CYS A 92 -6.03 36.48 10.54
CA CYS A 92 -5.09 36.98 9.54
C CYS A 92 -4.89 38.51 9.71
N GLU A 93 -3.67 38.99 9.64
CA GLU A 93 -3.33 40.42 9.66
C GLU A 93 -3.68 41.09 8.33
N GLU A 94 -3.62 40.35 7.23
CA GLU A 94 -3.98 40.77 5.87
C GLU A 94 -4.77 39.66 5.18
N GLU A 95 -5.40 39.98 4.05
CA GLU A 95 -6.00 38.95 3.18
C GLU A 95 -4.89 38.05 2.65
N THR A 96 -5.04 36.72 2.82
CA THR A 96 -3.96 35.77 2.58
C THR A 96 -4.47 34.51 1.89
N ASP A 97 -3.87 34.18 0.76
CA ASP A 97 -4.07 32.89 0.09
C ASP A 97 -3.41 31.78 0.90
N THR A 98 -4.17 30.76 1.25
CA THR A 98 -3.73 29.67 2.11
C THR A 98 -4.04 28.31 1.50
N VAL A 99 -3.26 27.33 1.94
CA VAL A 99 -3.53 25.91 1.76
C VAL A 99 -3.78 25.30 3.13
N ILE A 100 -4.92 24.66 3.28
CA ILE A 100 -5.32 23.96 4.48
C ILE A 100 -5.39 22.48 4.17
N MET A 101 -4.60 21.71 4.88
CA MET A 101 -4.58 20.28 4.78
C MET A 101 -5.29 19.68 5.95
N THR A 102 -6.15 18.71 5.66
CA THR A 102 -6.88 17.95 6.65
C THR A 102 -6.60 16.48 6.49
N HIS A 103 -6.47 15.79 7.60
CA HIS A 103 -6.45 14.33 7.63
C HIS A 103 -7.43 13.84 8.69
N GLN A 104 -8.17 12.80 8.36
CA GLN A 104 -9.17 12.19 9.22
C GLN A 104 -9.23 10.67 8.99
N HIS A 105 -9.55 9.92 10.01
CA HIS A 105 -9.63 8.47 9.93
C HIS A 105 -11.02 7.99 9.46
N GLY A 106 -11.25 8.00 8.12
CA GLY A 106 -12.41 7.34 7.52
C GLY A 106 -13.78 7.97 7.75
N ASN A 107 -13.84 9.16 8.33
CA ASN A 107 -15.10 9.86 8.62
C ASN A 107 -15.38 10.91 7.55
N ILE A 108 -16.65 11.07 7.17
CA ILE A 108 -17.08 12.18 6.32
C ILE A 108 -17.18 13.42 7.18
N TYR A 109 -16.59 14.53 6.73
CA TYR A 109 -16.84 15.84 7.31
C TYR A 109 -17.36 16.83 6.27
N TYR A 110 -18.10 17.81 6.78
CA TYR A 110 -18.62 18.95 6.02
C TYR A 110 -17.98 20.22 6.57
N LEU A 111 -17.56 21.13 5.68
CA LEU A 111 -16.82 22.32 6.04
C LEU A 111 -17.60 23.58 5.71
N TRP A 112 -17.72 24.45 6.73
CA TRP A 112 -18.09 25.86 6.55
C TRP A 112 -16.96 26.76 7.01
N VAL A 113 -16.73 27.83 6.26
CA VAL A 113 -15.80 28.90 6.66
C VAL A 113 -16.56 30.21 6.72
N ASN A 114 -16.57 30.86 7.85
CA ASN A 114 -17.36 32.09 8.09
C ASN A 114 -18.86 31.90 7.75
N GLU A 115 -19.42 30.73 8.06
CA GLU A 115 -20.79 30.31 7.77
C GLU A 115 -21.09 30.04 6.28
N GLU A 116 -20.11 30.18 5.39
CA GLU A 116 -20.22 29.83 3.98
C GLU A 116 -19.82 28.35 3.80
N TYR A 117 -20.64 27.56 3.09
CA TYR A 117 -20.37 26.17 2.80
C TYR A 117 -19.24 26.04 1.78
N ILE A 118 -18.19 25.33 2.15
CA ILE A 118 -17.03 25.10 1.31
C ILE A 118 -17.11 23.74 0.60
N GLY A 119 -17.62 22.70 1.28
CA GLY A 119 -17.75 21.37 0.71
C GLY A 119 -17.71 20.26 1.74
N ARG A 120 -17.58 19.01 1.27
CA ARG A 120 -17.44 17.82 2.11
C ARG A 120 -16.20 16.99 1.70
N SER A 121 -15.69 16.20 2.61
CA SER A 121 -14.62 15.23 2.34
C SER A 121 -14.78 13.93 3.12
N GLU A 122 -14.32 12.83 2.53
CA GLU A 122 -14.28 11.49 3.15
C GLU A 122 -12.85 11.05 3.53
N TYR A 123 -11.83 11.84 3.15
CA TYR A 123 -10.42 11.46 3.26
C TYR A 123 -9.52 12.68 3.55
N ASP A 124 -8.23 12.47 3.43
CA ASP A 124 -7.23 13.55 3.46
C ASP A 124 -7.52 14.55 2.34
N ASP A 125 -7.57 15.81 2.68
CA ASP A 125 -7.88 16.85 1.74
C ASP A 125 -6.92 18.02 1.82
N THR A 126 -6.83 18.72 0.69
CA THR A 126 -6.06 19.95 0.56
C THR A 126 -6.98 21.04 0.04
N ILE A 127 -7.27 22.02 0.89
CA ILE A 127 -8.23 23.08 0.62
C ILE A 127 -7.48 24.37 0.37
N GLN A 128 -7.68 24.96 -0.80
CA GLN A 128 -7.14 26.27 -1.11
C GLN A 128 -8.21 27.34 -0.86
N LEU A 129 -7.92 28.28 0.05
CA LEU A 129 -8.83 29.37 0.44
C LEU A 129 -8.08 30.69 0.58
N THR A 130 -8.74 31.76 0.18
CA THR A 130 -8.33 33.12 0.52
C THR A 130 -8.97 33.48 1.86
N LEU A 131 -8.19 33.62 2.90
CA LEU A 131 -8.64 34.03 4.23
C LEU A 131 -8.70 35.55 4.31
N LYS A 132 -9.80 36.08 4.85
CA LYS A 132 -10.02 37.52 5.02
C LYS A 132 -9.15 38.05 6.16
N ARG A 133 -8.84 39.33 6.11
CA ARG A 133 -8.24 40.04 7.25
C ARG A 133 -9.17 39.92 8.46
N GLY A 134 -8.63 39.58 9.62
CA GLY A 134 -9.36 39.37 10.88
C GLY A 134 -9.68 37.90 11.13
N ASP A 135 -10.77 37.63 11.82
CA ASP A 135 -11.20 36.31 12.25
C ASP A 135 -11.76 35.47 11.06
N ASN A 136 -11.30 34.24 10.95
CA ASN A 136 -11.82 33.24 10.00
C ASN A 136 -12.20 31.97 10.77
N TYR A 137 -13.49 31.72 10.90
CA TYR A 137 -14.02 30.56 11.63
C TYR A 137 -14.28 29.40 10.73
N PHE A 138 -13.59 28.28 10.97
CA PHE A 138 -13.75 27.00 10.31
C PHE A 138 -14.60 26.09 11.17
N CYS A 139 -15.60 25.43 10.58
CA CYS A 139 -16.47 24.46 11.25
C CYS A 139 -16.44 23.16 10.45
N PHE A 140 -15.77 22.15 10.99
CA PHE A 140 -15.72 20.78 10.43
C PHE A 140 -16.77 19.93 11.15
N TYR A 141 -17.88 19.66 10.50
CA TYR A 141 -19.02 18.92 11.06
C TYR A 141 -18.97 17.46 10.64
N MET A 142 -19.17 16.55 11.58
CA MET A 142 -19.21 15.11 11.38
C MET A 142 -20.41 14.50 12.09
N GLN A 143 -21.04 13.49 11.47
CA GLN A 143 -22.15 12.73 12.06
C GLN A 143 -22.12 11.26 11.59
N GLY A 144 -22.93 10.40 12.21
CA GLY A 144 -23.00 8.99 11.83
C GLY A 144 -21.73 8.21 12.16
N LEU A 145 -21.04 8.59 13.23
CA LEU A 145 -19.75 8.07 13.61
C LEU A 145 -19.88 6.76 14.41
N SER A 146 -19.03 5.80 14.15
CA SER A 146 -18.91 4.54 14.92
C SER A 146 -17.85 4.59 16.01
N SER A 147 -16.99 5.61 15.99
CA SER A 147 -15.90 5.85 16.94
C SER A 147 -15.66 7.35 17.13
N PRO A 148 -14.94 7.79 18.18
CA PRO A 148 -14.60 9.19 18.38
C PRO A 148 -13.92 9.79 17.14
N PRO A 149 -14.40 10.95 16.65
CA PRO A 149 -13.82 11.60 15.49
C PRO A 149 -12.39 12.08 15.77
N GLN A 150 -11.52 11.93 14.80
CA GLN A 150 -10.15 12.42 14.84
C GLN A 150 -9.92 13.39 13.69
N MET A 151 -9.36 14.56 13.98
CA MET A 151 -9.08 15.59 12.98
C MET A 151 -7.69 16.16 13.15
N PHE A 152 -6.93 16.08 12.09
CA PHE A 152 -5.65 16.76 11.93
C PHE A 152 -5.81 17.91 10.94
N ILE A 153 -5.24 19.08 11.23
CA ILE A 153 -5.25 20.23 10.34
C ILE A 153 -3.89 20.89 10.33
N ARG A 154 -3.41 21.19 9.13
CA ARG A 154 -2.20 21.98 8.90
C ARG A 154 -2.53 23.13 7.94
N VAL A 155 -1.97 24.30 8.21
CA VAL A 155 -2.20 25.52 7.42
C VAL A 155 -0.88 26.06 6.91
N SER A 156 -0.84 26.47 5.66
CA SER A 156 0.33 27.12 5.05
C SER A 156 -0.09 28.23 4.09
N LYS A 157 0.81 29.22 3.91
CA LYS A 157 0.64 30.22 2.85
C LYS A 157 0.82 29.57 1.49
N LEU A 158 0.02 29.98 0.52
CA LEU A 158 0.13 29.49 -0.85
C LEU A 158 1.32 30.16 -1.54
N SER A 159 2.44 29.42 -1.70
CA SER A 159 3.61 29.88 -2.48
C SER A 159 3.39 29.72 -3.98
N GLU A 160 4.21 30.37 -4.80
CA GLU A 160 4.16 30.22 -6.26
C GLU A 160 4.55 28.80 -6.69
N GLU A 161 5.44 28.13 -5.95
CA GLU A 161 5.77 26.72 -6.20
C GLU A 161 4.56 25.82 -5.92
N LEU A 162 3.84 26.03 -4.84
CA LEU A 162 2.61 25.33 -4.53
C LEU A 162 1.51 25.61 -5.54
N LYS A 163 1.35 26.86 -5.99
CA LYS A 163 0.40 27.21 -7.08
C LYS A 163 0.72 26.46 -8.36
N SER A 164 1.98 26.44 -8.77
CA SER A 164 2.45 25.69 -9.95
C SER A 164 2.14 24.19 -9.83
N THR A 165 2.41 23.60 -8.66
CA THR A 165 2.13 22.21 -8.34
C THR A 165 0.63 21.90 -8.43
N TYR A 166 -0.22 22.73 -7.83
CA TYR A 166 -1.67 22.57 -7.90
C TYR A 166 -2.21 22.72 -9.32
N THR A 167 -1.69 23.68 -10.09
CA THR A 167 -2.11 23.88 -11.49
C THR A 167 -1.74 22.67 -12.35
N ALA A 168 -0.55 22.12 -12.17
CA ALA A 168 -0.13 20.90 -12.85
C ALA A 168 -1.01 19.69 -12.47
N ALA A 169 -1.33 19.55 -11.20
CA ALA A 169 -2.18 18.47 -10.70
C ALA A 169 -3.64 18.59 -11.16
N ALA A 170 -4.19 19.81 -11.22
CA ALA A 170 -5.56 20.06 -11.68
C ALA A 170 -5.77 19.72 -13.17
N GLY A 171 -4.72 19.69 -13.97
CA GLY A 171 -4.74 19.22 -15.35
C GLY A 171 -5.11 17.75 -15.52
N PHE A 172 -5.06 16.96 -14.44
CA PHE A 172 -5.31 15.51 -14.45
C PHE A 172 -6.48 15.16 -13.53
N ASN A 173 -7.50 14.51 -14.06
CA ASN A 173 -8.61 14.00 -13.23
C ASN A 173 -8.03 13.02 -12.20
N ASN A 174 -8.29 13.25 -10.92
CA ASN A 174 -7.87 12.39 -9.79
C ASN A 174 -6.36 12.29 -9.54
N CYS A 175 -5.62 13.36 -9.70
CA CYS A 175 -4.28 13.40 -9.13
C CYS A 175 -4.35 13.48 -7.61
N GLY A 176 -4.35 12.33 -6.95
CA GLY A 176 -4.03 12.11 -5.56
C GLY A 176 -4.40 13.17 -4.52
N ALA A 177 -3.77 13.13 -3.40
CA ALA A 177 -4.04 13.97 -2.23
C ALA A 177 -3.94 15.50 -2.48
N ILE A 178 -3.31 15.96 -3.56
CA ILE A 178 -3.12 17.39 -3.79
C ILE A 178 -4.19 18.02 -4.64
N ALA A 179 -4.73 17.29 -5.60
CA ALA A 179 -5.83 17.80 -6.41
C ALA A 179 -7.13 17.88 -5.62
N GLY A 180 -7.10 17.48 -4.35
CA GLY A 180 -8.29 17.26 -3.56
C GLY A 180 -9.14 16.16 -4.17
N ARG A 181 -9.55 15.19 -3.40
CA ARG A 181 -10.56 14.25 -3.88
C ARG A 181 -11.83 15.04 -4.08
N THR A 182 -12.18 15.29 -5.31
CA THR A 182 -13.48 15.84 -5.62
C THR A 182 -14.47 14.75 -5.43
N GLN A 183 -15.06 14.68 -4.29
CA GLN A 183 -16.29 13.97 -4.16
C GLN A 183 -17.40 14.85 -4.73
N LEU A 184 -18.04 14.33 -5.74
CA LEU A 184 -18.87 15.13 -6.59
C LEU A 184 -20.34 14.94 -6.30
N PHE A 185 -20.71 13.90 -5.52
CA PHE A 185 -22.12 13.57 -5.41
C PHE A 185 -22.52 13.02 -4.06
N ASP A 186 -23.59 13.55 -3.54
CA ASP A 186 -24.59 12.81 -2.80
C ASP A 186 -25.78 12.61 -3.74
N ILE A 187 -26.04 11.38 -4.14
CA ILE A 187 -27.05 11.07 -5.13
C ILE A 187 -27.96 9.99 -4.60
N GLU A 188 -29.23 10.30 -4.57
CA GLU A 188 -30.29 9.30 -4.40
C GLU A 188 -30.91 8.97 -5.75
N TYR A 189 -30.85 7.72 -6.18
CA TYR A 189 -31.62 7.23 -7.31
C TYR A 189 -32.05 5.77 -7.10
N SER A 190 -33.19 5.42 -7.69
CA SER A 190 -33.67 4.04 -7.72
C SER A 190 -33.20 3.34 -9.01
N TRP A 191 -32.70 2.14 -8.87
CA TRP A 191 -32.22 1.30 -9.98
C TRP A 191 -33.28 0.86 -10.96
N HIS A 192 -34.46 0.54 -10.49
CA HIS A 192 -35.51 -0.12 -11.26
C HIS A 192 -36.69 0.81 -11.50
N GLU A 193 -36.66 2.01 -10.99
CA GLU A 193 -37.76 2.94 -11.06
C GLU A 193 -37.32 4.21 -11.77
N LYS A 194 -38.11 4.64 -12.76
CA LYS A 194 -37.98 5.94 -13.36
C LYS A 194 -38.39 6.98 -12.32
N GLY A 195 -37.46 7.77 -11.86
CA GLY A 195 -37.68 8.74 -10.82
C GLY A 195 -36.88 9.99 -11.02
N VAL A 196 -36.75 10.75 -9.95
CA VAL A 196 -35.97 11.96 -9.93
C VAL A 196 -34.55 11.63 -9.44
N TYR A 197 -33.58 12.05 -10.25
CA TYR A 197 -32.17 11.95 -9.88
C TYR A 197 -31.79 13.18 -9.07
N ARG A 198 -31.41 13.00 -7.81
CA ARG A 198 -31.09 14.08 -6.88
C ARG A 198 -29.63 14.07 -6.51
N GLY A 199 -29.06 15.26 -6.33
CA GLY A 199 -27.68 15.36 -5.90
C GLY A 199 -27.19 16.77 -5.68
N MET A 200 -25.93 16.87 -5.29
CA MET A 200 -25.18 18.11 -5.17
C MET A 200 -23.75 17.90 -5.66
N LEU A 201 -23.27 18.77 -6.53
CA LEU A 201 -21.86 18.82 -6.90
C LEU A 201 -21.07 19.56 -5.82
N SER A 202 -20.26 18.85 -5.08
CA SER A 202 -19.41 19.43 -4.03
C SER A 202 -17.95 19.43 -4.43
N THR A 203 -17.18 20.42 -4.02
CA THR A 203 -15.73 20.44 -4.18
C THR A 203 -15.07 21.23 -3.07
N PHE A 204 -14.07 20.63 -2.44
CA PHE A 204 -13.17 21.33 -1.52
C PHE A 204 -12.04 22.02 -2.25
N ASN A 205 -11.53 21.41 -3.29
CA ASN A 205 -10.40 21.94 -4.03
C ASN A 205 -10.89 22.72 -5.25
N GLN A 206 -10.73 24.03 -5.17
CA GLN A 206 -11.07 24.94 -6.26
C GLN A 206 -9.97 25.04 -7.34
N VAL A 207 -8.86 24.36 -7.15
CA VAL A 207 -7.73 24.42 -8.07
C VAL A 207 -8.14 23.98 -9.47
N GLY A 208 -7.95 24.86 -10.40
CA GLY A 208 -8.23 24.64 -11.81
C GLY A 208 -9.71 24.63 -12.18
N ARG A 209 -10.67 24.58 -11.26
CA ARG A 209 -12.11 24.63 -11.56
C ARG A 209 -12.67 26.04 -11.46
N ASP A 210 -13.54 26.38 -12.38
CA ASP A 210 -14.26 27.66 -12.37
C ASP A 210 -15.64 27.44 -11.73
N ILE A 211 -15.67 27.46 -10.39
CA ILE A 211 -16.91 27.26 -9.62
C ILE A 211 -17.93 28.37 -9.77
N SER A 212 -17.56 29.51 -10.37
CA SER A 212 -18.48 30.62 -10.64
C SER A 212 -19.40 30.34 -11.85
N LYS A 213 -18.99 29.39 -12.71
CA LYS A 213 -19.75 29.00 -13.88
C LYS A 213 -20.69 27.83 -13.62
N PRO A 214 -21.82 27.74 -14.30
CA PRO A 214 -22.65 26.55 -14.25
C PRO A 214 -21.95 25.35 -14.87
N VAL A 215 -22.27 24.17 -14.35
CA VAL A 215 -21.82 22.88 -14.85
C VAL A 215 -22.90 22.34 -15.79
N SER A 216 -22.54 22.03 -17.04
CA SER A 216 -23.46 21.37 -17.97
C SER A 216 -23.75 19.95 -17.52
N VAL A 217 -25.01 19.55 -17.51
CA VAL A 217 -25.42 18.19 -17.18
C VAL A 217 -26.19 17.57 -18.32
N ARG A 218 -25.85 16.34 -18.68
CA ARG A 218 -26.52 15.57 -19.73
C ARG A 218 -26.81 14.15 -19.23
N VAL A 219 -28.01 13.67 -19.53
CA VAL A 219 -28.30 12.23 -19.40
C VAL A 219 -28.24 11.63 -20.79
N LEU A 220 -27.37 10.69 -21.00
CA LEU A 220 -26.99 10.14 -22.29
C LEU A 220 -27.36 8.66 -22.36
N ASP A 221 -27.63 8.19 -23.55
CA ASP A 221 -27.66 6.76 -23.87
C ASP A 221 -26.27 6.16 -23.61
N TYR A 222 -26.23 4.93 -23.13
CA TYR A 222 -24.95 4.26 -22.87
C TYR A 222 -24.15 3.99 -24.15
N TYR A 223 -24.84 3.64 -25.22
CA TYR A 223 -24.24 3.23 -26.50
C TYR A 223 -23.98 4.39 -27.47
N SER A 224 -24.50 5.58 -27.16
CA SER A 224 -24.35 6.78 -27.99
C SER A 224 -24.33 8.04 -27.13
N ASP A 225 -23.86 9.14 -27.68
CA ASP A 225 -23.93 10.44 -27.02
C ASP A 225 -25.28 11.16 -27.24
N THR A 226 -26.33 10.40 -27.56
CA THR A 226 -27.68 10.94 -27.71
C THR A 226 -28.22 11.40 -26.35
N PRO A 227 -28.52 12.68 -26.15
CA PRO A 227 -29.02 13.17 -24.89
C PRO A 227 -30.54 12.96 -24.75
N TYR A 228 -30.95 12.37 -23.63
CA TYR A 228 -32.36 12.35 -23.20
C TYR A 228 -32.73 13.58 -22.38
N TYR A 229 -31.74 14.16 -21.73
CA TYR A 229 -31.85 15.36 -20.90
C TYR A 229 -30.59 16.22 -21.07
N THR A 230 -30.78 17.52 -21.11
CA THR A 230 -29.69 18.52 -21.06
C THR A 230 -30.13 19.68 -20.18
N GLY A 231 -29.26 20.05 -19.24
CA GLY A 231 -29.51 21.14 -18.32
C GLY A 231 -28.22 21.72 -17.77
N SER A 232 -28.34 22.50 -16.71
CA SER A 232 -27.18 22.99 -15.98
C SER A 232 -27.41 22.99 -14.48
N VAL A 233 -26.34 22.72 -13.70
CA VAL A 233 -26.33 22.76 -12.23
C VAL A 233 -25.20 23.66 -11.76
N LYS A 234 -25.18 24.00 -10.49
CA LYS A 234 -24.11 24.80 -9.89
C LYS A 234 -23.42 23.99 -8.79
N PHE A 235 -22.15 24.27 -8.58
CA PHE A 235 -21.44 23.70 -7.46
C PHE A 235 -22.09 24.12 -6.12
N ASN A 236 -22.13 23.18 -5.19
CA ASN A 236 -22.67 23.35 -3.85
C ASN A 236 -24.15 23.77 -3.77
N ILE A 237 -24.92 23.53 -4.84
CA ILE A 237 -26.37 23.75 -4.88
C ILE A 237 -27.07 22.42 -5.21
N PRO A 238 -28.01 21.96 -4.38
CA PRO A 238 -28.79 20.76 -4.66
C PRO A 238 -29.55 20.88 -5.99
N PHE A 239 -29.65 19.76 -6.72
CA PHE A 239 -30.38 19.70 -7.99
C PHE A 239 -31.26 18.45 -8.08
N GLU A 240 -32.25 18.50 -8.96
CA GLU A 240 -33.11 17.38 -9.32
C GLU A 240 -33.20 17.26 -10.86
N ILE A 241 -33.15 16.02 -11.37
CA ILE A 241 -33.31 15.71 -12.81
C ILE A 241 -34.41 14.68 -12.95
N ASP A 242 -35.43 15.01 -13.68
CA ASP A 242 -36.52 14.08 -13.99
C ASP A 242 -36.10 13.05 -15.04
N LEU A 243 -36.09 11.79 -14.67
CA LEU A 243 -35.74 10.64 -15.49
C LEU A 243 -36.97 9.98 -16.16
N SER A 244 -38.18 10.47 -15.89
CA SER A 244 -39.43 9.86 -16.39
C SER A 244 -39.54 9.90 -17.93
N CYS A 245 -38.81 10.83 -18.55
CA CYS A 245 -38.76 10.98 -20.02
C CYS A 245 -37.91 9.92 -20.74
N ILE A 246 -37.14 9.10 -19.99
CA ILE A 246 -36.24 8.11 -20.60
C ILE A 246 -37.07 6.86 -20.98
N GLU A 247 -36.97 6.44 -22.25
CA GLU A 247 -37.56 5.19 -22.72
C GLU A 247 -36.60 4.00 -22.41
N CYS A 248 -37.17 2.90 -21.91
CA CYS A 248 -36.42 1.66 -21.74
C CYS A 248 -36.50 0.81 -22.99
N PHE A 249 -35.38 0.23 -23.39
CA PHE A 249 -35.32 -0.69 -24.54
C PHE A 249 -35.60 -2.11 -24.10
N SER A 250 -36.32 -2.89 -24.88
CA SER A 250 -36.72 -4.27 -24.55
C SER A 250 -35.89 -5.36 -25.24
N ASP A 251 -34.97 -4.94 -26.11
CA ASP A 251 -34.17 -5.84 -26.92
C ASP A 251 -32.86 -6.35 -26.20
N GLU A 252 -31.91 -6.82 -26.98
CA GLU A 252 -30.65 -7.37 -26.48
C GLU A 252 -29.71 -6.32 -25.86
N ARG A 253 -30.04 -5.04 -25.93
CA ARG A 253 -29.24 -3.96 -25.32
C ARG A 253 -29.42 -3.97 -23.80
N LEU A 254 -28.38 -3.53 -23.10
CA LEU A 254 -28.52 -3.13 -21.69
C LEU A 254 -29.24 -1.78 -21.62
N ASN A 255 -30.21 -1.66 -20.72
CA ASN A 255 -30.88 -0.40 -20.43
C ASN A 255 -30.02 0.45 -19.48
N PHE A 256 -28.82 0.78 -19.93
CA PHE A 256 -27.84 1.58 -19.22
C PHE A 256 -27.82 3.00 -19.75
N PHE A 257 -27.67 3.94 -18.83
CA PHE A 257 -27.65 5.37 -19.08
C PHE A 257 -26.48 6.00 -18.35
N ARG A 258 -25.95 7.10 -18.92
CA ARG A 258 -24.88 7.88 -18.31
C ARG A 258 -25.43 9.25 -17.92
N ILE A 259 -25.16 9.69 -16.69
CA ILE A 259 -25.30 11.09 -16.36
C ILE A 259 -23.91 11.72 -16.34
N ARG A 260 -23.72 12.73 -17.17
CA ARG A 260 -22.42 13.39 -17.37
C ARG A 260 -22.51 14.85 -16.97
N PHE A 261 -21.52 15.28 -16.20
CA PHE A 261 -21.34 16.66 -15.75
C PHE A 261 -20.07 17.22 -16.38
N ASP A 262 -20.20 18.20 -17.25
CA ASP A 262 -19.08 18.89 -17.89
C ASP A 262 -18.70 20.11 -17.04
N CYS A 263 -17.62 19.97 -16.27
CA CYS A 263 -17.15 20.96 -15.32
C CYS A 263 -16.20 21.98 -15.98
N PRO A 264 -16.51 23.28 -15.95
CA PRO A 264 -15.64 24.30 -16.51
C PRO A 264 -14.36 24.46 -15.68
N MET A 265 -13.23 24.64 -16.39
CA MET A 265 -11.93 24.87 -15.79
C MET A 265 -11.52 26.35 -15.95
N LYS A 266 -10.65 26.84 -15.07
CA LYS A 266 -10.14 28.23 -15.09
C LYS A 266 -9.29 28.54 -16.34
N ASP A 267 -8.69 27.54 -16.95
CA ASP A 267 -7.94 27.65 -18.21
C ASP A 267 -8.84 27.65 -19.45
N GLY A 268 -10.16 27.62 -19.26
CA GLY A 268 -11.14 27.60 -20.34
C GLY A 268 -11.43 26.21 -20.91
N SER A 269 -10.74 25.16 -20.44
CA SER A 269 -11.06 23.78 -20.81
C SER A 269 -12.29 23.26 -20.03
N GLU A 270 -12.79 22.10 -20.43
CA GLU A 270 -13.84 21.37 -19.72
C GLU A 270 -13.33 19.99 -19.30
N ARG A 271 -13.74 19.54 -18.13
CA ARG A 271 -13.52 18.19 -17.62
C ARG A 271 -14.86 17.57 -17.27
N TYR A 272 -15.06 16.30 -17.58
CA TYR A 272 -16.33 15.67 -17.31
C TYR A 272 -16.23 14.58 -16.24
N ILE A 273 -17.37 14.31 -15.64
CA ILE A 273 -17.60 13.25 -14.68
C ILE A 273 -18.84 12.51 -15.10
N GLU A 274 -18.81 11.19 -15.09
CA GLU A 274 -19.94 10.35 -15.45
C GLU A 274 -20.34 9.43 -14.31
N ARG A 275 -21.64 9.14 -14.23
CA ARG A 275 -22.23 8.08 -13.42
C ARG A 275 -23.16 7.26 -14.29
N PHE A 276 -23.33 6.00 -13.93
CA PHE A 276 -24.13 5.04 -14.67
C PHE A 276 -25.32 4.58 -13.85
N PHE A 277 -26.40 4.26 -14.51
CA PHE A 277 -27.60 3.66 -13.92
C PHE A 277 -28.33 2.78 -14.93
N SER A 278 -29.21 1.86 -14.45
CA SER A 278 -29.98 0.94 -15.29
C SER A 278 -31.41 0.84 -14.81
N PHE A 279 -32.31 0.59 -15.75
CA PHE A 279 -33.74 0.35 -15.48
C PHE A 279 -34.17 -1.08 -15.81
N GLU A 280 -33.27 -2.02 -16.00
CA GLU A 280 -33.64 -3.42 -16.23
C GLU A 280 -33.24 -4.35 -15.06
N PRO A 281 -33.86 -5.55 -14.97
CA PRO A 281 -33.49 -6.53 -13.94
C PRO A 281 -32.00 -6.90 -14.01
N ILE A 282 -31.37 -6.92 -12.87
CA ILE A 282 -29.91 -7.16 -12.72
C ILE A 282 -29.47 -8.49 -13.32
N GLN A 283 -30.24 -9.56 -13.12
CA GLN A 283 -29.94 -10.89 -13.67
C GLN A 283 -29.91 -10.88 -15.19
N THR A 284 -30.80 -10.11 -15.82
CA THR A 284 -30.82 -9.94 -17.27
C THR A 284 -29.56 -9.23 -17.77
N SER A 285 -29.17 -8.14 -17.13
CA SER A 285 -27.94 -7.41 -17.45
C SER A 285 -26.69 -8.28 -17.26
N ARG A 286 -26.61 -9.02 -16.14
CA ARG A 286 -25.50 -9.93 -15.86
C ARG A 286 -25.36 -11.01 -16.94
N GLN A 287 -26.47 -11.64 -17.33
CA GLN A 287 -26.45 -12.70 -18.33
C GLN A 287 -26.06 -12.18 -19.74
N LYS A 288 -26.56 -11.01 -20.13
CA LYS A 288 -26.17 -10.36 -21.39
C LYS A 288 -24.66 -10.12 -21.45
N LEU A 289 -24.09 -9.51 -20.39
CA LEU A 289 -22.66 -9.24 -20.31
C LEU A 289 -21.80 -10.51 -20.32
N ASN A 290 -22.18 -11.51 -19.54
CA ASN A 290 -21.45 -12.78 -19.50
C ASN A 290 -21.47 -13.49 -20.86
N ASN A 291 -22.60 -13.57 -21.53
CA ASN A 291 -22.71 -14.17 -22.87
C ASN A 291 -21.83 -13.45 -23.91
N GLU A 292 -21.80 -12.12 -23.86
CA GLU A 292 -20.98 -11.32 -24.76
C GLU A 292 -19.48 -11.53 -24.49
N ALA A 293 -19.05 -11.52 -23.23
CA ALA A 293 -17.68 -11.81 -22.82
C ALA A 293 -17.24 -13.24 -23.22
N GLU A 294 -18.08 -14.23 -22.97
CA GLU A 294 -17.78 -15.63 -23.32
C GLU A 294 -17.67 -15.84 -24.85
N ARG A 295 -18.41 -15.06 -25.65
CA ARG A 295 -18.26 -15.05 -27.11
C ARG A 295 -16.87 -14.52 -27.50
N ILE A 296 -16.43 -13.41 -26.91
CA ILE A 296 -15.13 -12.80 -27.20
C ILE A 296 -13.98 -13.73 -26.73
N LEU A 297 -14.10 -14.36 -25.56
CA LEU A 297 -13.07 -15.28 -25.03
C LEU A 297 -12.75 -16.47 -25.97
N LYS A 298 -13.65 -16.79 -26.90
CA LYS A 298 -13.44 -17.83 -27.94
C LYS A 298 -12.62 -17.34 -29.12
N GLU A 299 -12.38 -16.03 -29.26
CA GLU A 299 -11.59 -15.48 -30.36
C GLU A 299 -10.11 -15.88 -30.25
N PRO A 300 -9.47 -16.28 -31.36
CA PRO A 300 -8.06 -16.59 -31.37
C PRO A 300 -7.19 -15.32 -31.28
N GLY A 301 -6.01 -15.44 -30.68
CA GLY A 301 -5.00 -14.40 -30.67
C GLY A 301 -5.20 -13.28 -29.65
N LEU A 302 -6.21 -13.37 -28.78
CA LEU A 302 -6.37 -12.41 -27.67
C LEU A 302 -5.17 -12.47 -26.73
N LEU A 303 -4.71 -11.31 -26.26
CA LEU A 303 -3.73 -11.18 -25.20
C LEU A 303 -4.22 -11.86 -23.93
N GLU A 304 -3.30 -12.42 -23.15
CA GLU A 304 -3.65 -13.04 -21.86
C GLU A 304 -4.24 -12.01 -20.89
N SER A 305 -3.75 -10.77 -20.90
CA SER A 305 -4.33 -9.67 -20.11
C SER A 305 -5.79 -9.39 -20.47
N THR A 306 -6.13 -9.42 -21.76
CA THR A 306 -7.52 -9.26 -22.24
C THR A 306 -8.41 -10.42 -21.77
N ARG A 307 -7.90 -11.67 -21.86
CA ARG A 307 -8.62 -12.84 -21.35
C ARG A 307 -8.86 -12.74 -19.85
N ASN A 308 -7.84 -12.35 -19.11
CA ASN A 308 -7.90 -12.19 -17.66
C ASN A 308 -8.83 -11.05 -17.24
N LEU A 309 -8.85 -9.94 -17.97
CA LEU A 309 -9.79 -8.84 -17.75
C LEU A 309 -11.24 -9.32 -17.87
N LEU A 310 -11.59 -10.03 -18.94
CA LEU A 310 -12.95 -10.50 -19.15
C LEU A 310 -13.35 -11.54 -18.09
N ARG A 311 -12.49 -12.48 -17.75
CA ARG A 311 -12.71 -13.46 -16.67
C ARG A 311 -12.88 -12.79 -15.32
N PHE A 312 -12.01 -11.81 -15.01
CA PHE A 312 -12.16 -11.00 -13.80
C PHE A 312 -13.54 -10.33 -13.74
N ARG A 313 -14.02 -9.75 -14.83
CA ARG A 313 -15.32 -9.06 -14.87
C ARG A 313 -16.49 -10.02 -14.65
N ILE A 314 -16.42 -11.22 -15.23
CA ILE A 314 -17.43 -12.28 -15.00
C ILE A 314 -17.45 -12.63 -13.50
N ASP A 315 -16.31 -12.89 -12.89
CA ASP A 315 -16.19 -13.26 -11.48
C ASP A 315 -16.62 -12.11 -10.56
N ASP A 316 -16.12 -10.87 -10.83
CA ASP A 316 -16.37 -9.68 -10.02
C ASP A 316 -17.84 -9.28 -9.99
N THR A 317 -18.54 -9.37 -11.12
CA THR A 317 -19.99 -9.07 -11.17
C THR A 317 -20.84 -10.19 -10.61
N SER A 318 -20.37 -11.44 -10.68
CA SER A 318 -21.08 -12.61 -10.13
C SER A 318 -20.98 -12.72 -8.60
N ALA A 319 -19.90 -12.22 -8.02
CA ALA A 319 -19.65 -12.25 -6.57
C ALA A 319 -20.44 -11.19 -5.78
N VAL A 320 -21.02 -10.19 -6.45
CA VAL A 320 -21.68 -9.06 -5.80
C VAL A 320 -23.19 -9.33 -5.69
N PRO A 321 -23.80 -9.09 -4.50
CA PRO A 321 -25.25 -9.18 -4.32
C PRO A 321 -26.02 -8.27 -5.29
N ASP A 322 -27.23 -8.69 -5.65
CA ASP A 322 -28.06 -7.99 -6.63
C ASP A 322 -28.52 -6.59 -6.16
N ASP A 323 -28.57 -6.36 -4.87
CA ASP A 323 -28.93 -5.09 -4.23
C ASP A 323 -27.72 -4.20 -3.87
N ALA A 324 -26.51 -4.60 -4.26
CA ALA A 324 -25.32 -3.83 -3.93
C ALA A 324 -25.28 -2.49 -4.67
N PRO A 325 -25.10 -1.37 -3.97
CA PRO A 325 -25.14 -0.02 -4.57
C PRO A 325 -24.12 0.23 -5.69
N ASN A 326 -23.01 -0.50 -5.67
CA ASN A 326 -21.93 -0.34 -6.66
C ASN A 326 -22.05 -1.32 -7.86
N LEU A 327 -23.06 -2.17 -7.89
CA LEU A 327 -23.23 -3.13 -8.97
C LEU A 327 -23.47 -2.47 -10.34
N PRO A 328 -24.18 -1.32 -10.44
CA PRO A 328 -24.29 -0.58 -11.70
C PRO A 328 -22.96 -0.17 -12.29
N ASP A 329 -22.13 0.43 -11.46
CA ASP A 329 -20.80 0.88 -11.88
C ASP A 329 -19.94 -0.32 -12.35
N LYS A 330 -20.09 -1.49 -11.71
CA LYS A 330 -19.43 -2.72 -12.15
C LYS A 330 -19.91 -3.21 -13.50
N PHE A 331 -21.22 -3.20 -13.74
CA PHE A 331 -21.81 -3.57 -15.05
C PHE A 331 -21.40 -2.59 -16.15
N ALA A 332 -21.41 -1.29 -15.85
CA ALA A 332 -20.94 -0.28 -16.78
C ALA A 332 -19.44 -0.45 -17.10
N ALA A 333 -18.62 -0.69 -16.09
CA ALA A 333 -17.20 -0.97 -16.27
C ALA A 333 -16.99 -2.25 -17.11
N PHE A 334 -17.76 -3.30 -16.87
CA PHE A 334 -17.70 -4.54 -17.64
C PHE A 334 -18.07 -4.29 -19.12
N LYS A 335 -19.18 -3.57 -19.38
CA LYS A 335 -19.59 -3.24 -20.75
C LYS A 335 -18.57 -2.34 -21.46
N ASN A 336 -17.98 -1.39 -20.73
CA ASN A 336 -16.92 -0.54 -21.27
C ASN A 336 -15.69 -1.36 -21.68
N ASP A 337 -15.28 -2.32 -20.86
CA ASP A 337 -14.15 -3.20 -21.19
C ASP A 337 -14.48 -4.08 -22.41
N ILE A 338 -15.69 -4.65 -22.47
CA ILE A 338 -16.17 -5.38 -23.66
C ILE A 338 -16.11 -4.51 -24.91
N ASN A 339 -16.68 -3.30 -24.85
CA ASN A 339 -16.70 -2.37 -25.98
C ASN A 339 -15.28 -1.95 -26.38
N SER A 340 -14.40 -1.72 -25.42
CA SER A 340 -12.99 -1.38 -25.67
C SER A 340 -12.28 -2.50 -26.44
N VAL A 341 -12.49 -3.76 -26.04
CA VAL A 341 -11.92 -4.92 -26.74
C VAL A 341 -12.47 -5.05 -28.18
N ILE A 342 -13.77 -4.77 -28.38
CA ILE A 342 -14.41 -4.89 -29.70
C ILE A 342 -14.02 -3.72 -30.62
N SER A 343 -13.94 -2.48 -30.09
CA SER A 343 -13.70 -1.25 -30.85
C SER A 343 -12.24 -0.86 -30.95
N ASP A 344 -11.35 -1.52 -30.23
CA ASP A 344 -9.92 -1.29 -30.29
C ASP A 344 -9.39 -1.68 -31.69
N GLU A 345 -8.57 -0.83 -32.29
CA GLU A 345 -7.87 -1.10 -33.54
C GLU A 345 -7.09 -2.42 -33.48
N TYR A 346 -6.56 -2.75 -32.32
CA TYR A 346 -5.82 -3.99 -32.06
C TYR A 346 -6.70 -5.15 -31.56
N ALA A 347 -8.00 -4.92 -31.34
CA ALA A 347 -8.99 -5.88 -30.86
C ALA A 347 -8.52 -6.72 -29.65
N GLY A 348 -7.80 -6.10 -28.70
CA GLY A 348 -7.21 -6.78 -27.53
C GLY A 348 -6.14 -7.83 -27.86
N LYS A 349 -5.54 -7.76 -29.03
CA LYS A 349 -4.53 -8.72 -29.54
C LYS A 349 -3.11 -8.19 -29.57
N GLU A 350 -2.93 -6.87 -29.44
CA GLU A 350 -1.62 -6.23 -29.36
C GLU A 350 -1.62 -5.12 -28.29
N TYR A 351 -0.43 -4.87 -27.73
CA TYR A 351 -0.22 -3.72 -26.86
C TYR A 351 0.22 -2.52 -27.69
N HIS A 352 -0.34 -1.36 -27.37
CA HIS A 352 -0.03 -0.07 -27.99
C HIS A 352 0.38 0.95 -26.92
N SER A 353 0.83 2.12 -27.32
CA SER A 353 1.20 3.20 -26.40
C SER A 353 0.05 3.61 -25.48
N GLY A 354 0.38 4.04 -24.26
CA GLY A 354 -0.55 4.51 -23.25
C GLY A 354 -0.75 3.55 -22.08
N LEU A 355 -1.87 3.73 -21.39
CA LEU A 355 -2.18 3.04 -20.15
C LEU A 355 -2.90 1.71 -20.40
N HIS A 356 -2.36 0.64 -19.84
CA HIS A 356 -2.94 -0.70 -19.84
C HIS A 356 -3.19 -1.20 -18.42
N PHE A 357 -4.36 -1.80 -18.20
CA PHE A 357 -4.66 -2.54 -16.98
C PHE A 357 -4.40 -4.01 -17.21
N MET A 358 -3.50 -4.54 -16.39
CA MET A 358 -3.08 -5.94 -16.43
C MET A 358 -3.79 -6.67 -15.30
N PHE A 359 -4.58 -7.67 -15.63
CA PHE A 359 -5.27 -8.51 -14.66
C PHE A 359 -4.61 -9.88 -14.59
N TYR A 360 -4.41 -10.37 -13.39
CA TYR A 360 -3.88 -11.70 -13.17
C TYR A 360 -4.50 -12.33 -11.92
N ARG A 361 -4.53 -13.64 -11.89
CA ARG A 361 -4.96 -14.38 -10.71
C ARG A 361 -3.74 -14.71 -9.87
N SER A 362 -3.65 -14.14 -8.69
CA SER A 362 -2.53 -14.35 -7.79
C SER A 362 -2.46 -15.78 -7.32
N LYS A 363 -1.28 -16.37 -7.32
CA LYS A 363 -1.05 -17.71 -6.77
C LYS A 363 -1.12 -17.72 -5.24
N ILE A 364 -0.87 -16.58 -4.59
CA ILE A 364 -0.81 -16.45 -3.14
C ILE A 364 -2.15 -16.82 -2.48
N ASP A 365 -3.25 -16.27 -2.98
CA ASP A 365 -4.58 -16.42 -2.37
C ASP A 365 -5.69 -16.71 -3.38
N ASN A 366 -5.32 -16.95 -4.63
CA ASN A 366 -6.23 -17.20 -5.73
C ASN A 366 -7.20 -16.04 -6.05
N GLN A 367 -6.90 -14.81 -5.58
CA GLN A 367 -7.69 -13.62 -5.86
C GLN A 367 -7.27 -12.96 -7.19
N TRP A 368 -8.24 -12.30 -7.83
CA TRP A 368 -7.94 -11.41 -8.95
C TRP A 368 -7.25 -10.15 -8.46
N LEU A 369 -6.10 -9.87 -9.03
CA LEU A 369 -5.37 -8.63 -8.82
C LEU A 369 -5.20 -7.91 -10.15
N ARG A 370 -5.00 -6.60 -10.03
CA ARG A 370 -4.64 -5.78 -11.18
C ARG A 370 -3.41 -4.92 -10.86
N TYR A 371 -2.59 -4.73 -11.85
CA TYR A 371 -1.59 -3.68 -11.86
C TYR A 371 -1.76 -2.83 -13.12
N ALA A 372 -1.11 -1.69 -13.18
CA ALA A 372 -1.20 -0.84 -14.35
C ALA A 372 0.18 -0.69 -14.98
N VAL A 373 0.22 -0.68 -16.30
CA VAL A 373 1.42 -0.42 -17.08
C VAL A 373 1.15 0.74 -18.03
N TYR A 374 2.05 1.71 -18.06
CA TYR A 374 2.08 2.75 -19.07
C TYR A 374 3.19 2.45 -20.07
N LEU A 375 2.84 2.32 -21.34
CA LEU A 375 3.76 2.13 -22.45
C LEU A 375 4.06 3.48 -23.13
N PRO A 376 5.34 3.79 -23.45
CA PRO A 376 5.74 5.07 -24.02
C PRO A 376 5.01 5.36 -25.36
N GLU A 377 5.01 6.64 -25.76
CA GLU A 377 4.28 7.10 -26.95
C GLU A 377 4.71 6.36 -28.23
N ASP A 378 6.02 6.11 -28.38
CA ASP A 378 6.60 5.36 -29.50
C ASP A 378 6.86 3.88 -29.15
N TYR A 379 5.94 3.25 -28.44
CA TYR A 379 6.13 1.85 -28.03
C TYR A 379 6.25 0.90 -29.23
N ASP A 380 7.36 0.14 -29.26
CA ASP A 380 7.61 -0.95 -30.21
C ASP A 380 8.00 -2.22 -29.44
N LYS A 381 7.23 -3.30 -29.60
CA LYS A 381 7.45 -4.58 -28.92
C LYS A 381 8.84 -5.20 -29.17
N ASN A 382 9.54 -4.78 -30.24
CA ASN A 382 10.87 -5.27 -30.57
C ASN A 382 12.01 -4.45 -29.94
N LYS A 383 11.71 -3.26 -29.41
CA LYS A 383 12.67 -2.39 -28.73
C LYS A 383 12.72 -2.76 -27.25
N GLN A 384 13.91 -2.69 -26.69
CA GLN A 384 14.12 -2.90 -25.26
C GLN A 384 13.97 -1.57 -24.49
N TYR A 385 13.22 -1.60 -23.37
CA TYR A 385 12.89 -0.41 -22.61
C TYR A 385 13.39 -0.48 -21.16
N PRO A 386 13.75 0.65 -20.55
CA PRO A 386 13.87 0.74 -19.10
C PRO A 386 12.53 0.43 -18.44
N LEU A 387 12.55 -0.09 -17.21
CA LEU A 387 11.37 -0.28 -16.37
C LEU A 387 11.45 0.64 -15.16
N LEU A 388 10.42 1.45 -14.97
CA LEU A 388 10.24 2.24 -13.77
C LEU A 388 9.09 1.65 -12.95
N ILE A 389 9.41 1.14 -11.77
CA ILE A 389 8.44 0.61 -10.81
C ILE A 389 7.95 1.76 -9.93
N HIS A 390 6.66 1.99 -9.93
CA HIS A 390 6.00 2.89 -9.00
C HIS A 390 5.27 2.08 -7.94
N TYR A 391 5.75 2.13 -6.69
CA TYR A 391 5.04 1.53 -5.57
C TYR A 391 3.84 2.38 -5.18
N ALA A 392 2.65 1.79 -5.27
CA ALA A 392 1.43 2.47 -4.86
C ALA A 392 1.42 2.72 -3.36
N ILE A 393 0.88 3.87 -2.95
CA ILE A 393 0.44 4.08 -1.57
C ILE A 393 -0.54 2.95 -1.23
N SER A 394 -0.57 2.52 -0.01
CA SER A 394 -1.30 1.38 0.56
C SER A 394 -2.66 0.99 -0.06
N GLN A 395 -3.25 1.84 -0.88
CA GLN A 395 -4.53 1.59 -1.54
C GLN A 395 -4.33 1.24 -3.01
N TRP A 396 -4.64 0.00 -3.35
CA TRP A 396 -4.57 -0.54 -4.72
C TRP A 396 -5.65 0.02 -5.67
N HIS A 397 -6.53 0.93 -5.20
CA HIS A 397 -7.75 1.27 -5.91
C HIS A 397 -7.60 2.22 -7.10
N ASN A 398 -6.53 2.98 -7.21
CA ASN A 398 -6.42 3.91 -8.32
C ASN A 398 -4.99 4.13 -8.82
N PRO A 399 -4.42 3.17 -9.57
CA PRO A 399 -3.09 3.34 -10.15
C PRO A 399 -3.04 4.34 -11.31
N THR A 400 -4.21 4.85 -11.76
CA THR A 400 -4.29 5.47 -13.08
C THR A 400 -3.83 6.91 -13.15
N SER A 401 -4.15 7.72 -12.15
CA SER A 401 -3.88 9.16 -12.22
C SER A 401 -2.38 9.47 -12.17
N MET A 402 -1.65 8.81 -11.29
CA MET A 402 -0.21 9.00 -11.16
C MET A 402 0.53 8.47 -12.39
N LEU A 403 0.13 7.30 -12.91
CA LEU A 403 0.75 6.74 -14.11
C LEU A 403 0.53 7.60 -15.35
N LYS A 404 -0.66 8.14 -15.55
CA LYS A 404 -0.91 9.09 -16.65
C LYS A 404 -0.03 10.32 -16.51
N LEU A 405 0.07 10.85 -15.28
CA LEU A 405 0.88 12.02 -14.98
C LEU A 405 2.36 11.78 -15.30
N TYR A 406 2.89 10.63 -14.89
CA TYR A 406 4.30 10.28 -15.06
C TYR A 406 4.59 9.80 -16.49
N GLY A 407 3.70 9.00 -17.07
CA GLY A 407 3.87 8.39 -18.37
C GLY A 407 4.15 9.37 -19.50
N TYR A 408 3.50 10.52 -19.48
CA TYR A 408 3.71 11.58 -20.48
C TYR A 408 5.13 12.19 -20.47
N LYS A 409 5.99 11.82 -19.53
CA LYS A 409 7.33 12.39 -19.35
C LYS A 409 8.44 11.35 -19.45
N SER A 410 8.14 10.12 -19.83
CA SER A 410 9.11 9.03 -19.80
C SER A 410 9.09 8.20 -21.09
N ASP A 411 10.29 7.83 -21.53
CA ASP A 411 10.50 6.85 -22.61
C ASP A 411 10.60 5.41 -22.07
N ALA A 412 10.27 5.20 -20.80
CA ALA A 412 10.32 3.92 -20.12
C ALA A 412 8.94 3.27 -20.03
N ILE A 413 8.90 1.97 -19.83
CA ILE A 413 7.73 1.27 -19.32
C ILE A 413 7.58 1.64 -17.85
N ILE A 414 6.42 2.14 -17.44
CA ILE A 414 6.15 2.44 -16.03
C ILE A 414 5.10 1.46 -15.51
N ALA A 415 5.45 0.71 -14.47
CA ALA A 415 4.54 -0.23 -13.82
C ALA A 415 4.15 0.26 -12.43
N ASN A 416 2.86 0.35 -12.17
CA ASN A 416 2.34 0.61 -10.83
C ASN A 416 2.01 -0.72 -10.16
N ILE A 417 2.75 -1.07 -9.11
CA ILE A 417 2.61 -2.35 -8.40
C ILE A 417 1.74 -2.16 -7.15
N PRO A 418 0.67 -2.93 -6.97
CA PRO A 418 -0.16 -2.86 -5.77
C PRO A 418 0.56 -3.43 -4.55
N SER A 419 0.37 -2.80 -3.39
CA SER A 419 0.98 -3.21 -2.12
C SER A 419 0.11 -4.14 -1.26
N ARG A 420 -1.05 -4.58 -1.73
CA ARG A 420 -2.05 -5.34 -0.97
C ARG A 420 -2.42 -4.68 0.38
N GLY A 421 -2.67 -3.40 0.37
CA GLY A 421 -2.98 -2.63 1.57
C GLY A 421 -1.73 -2.06 2.25
N VAL A 422 -1.71 -2.05 3.58
CA VAL A 422 -0.66 -1.37 4.37
C VAL A 422 0.51 -2.32 4.66
N THR A 423 1.06 -2.98 3.65
CA THR A 423 2.17 -3.94 3.81
C THR A 423 3.56 -3.34 3.60
N VAL A 424 3.64 -2.10 3.13
CA VAL A 424 4.87 -1.27 3.04
C VAL A 424 6.07 -1.99 2.38
N GLY A 425 5.81 -2.78 1.35
CA GLY A 425 6.86 -3.52 0.63
C GLY A 425 7.29 -4.83 1.28
N ASN A 426 6.78 -5.19 2.47
CA ASN A 426 7.17 -6.41 3.18
C ASN A 426 6.39 -7.67 2.74
N CYS A 427 7.00 -8.82 2.85
CA CYS A 427 6.38 -10.16 2.75
C CYS A 427 5.35 -10.28 1.62
N LEU A 428 4.07 -10.05 1.92
CA LEU A 428 2.97 -10.18 0.97
C LEU A 428 3.08 -9.19 -0.21
N ALA A 429 3.54 -7.95 0.04
CA ALA A 429 3.80 -6.99 -1.04
C ALA A 429 5.01 -7.40 -1.88
N GLU A 430 6.03 -7.95 -1.25
CA GLU A 430 7.21 -8.49 -1.94
C GLU A 430 6.83 -9.67 -2.84
N ALA A 431 6.08 -10.64 -2.33
CA ALA A 431 5.58 -11.76 -3.11
C ALA A 431 4.69 -11.30 -4.29
N THR A 432 3.85 -10.28 -4.06
CA THR A 432 3.03 -9.67 -5.10
C THR A 432 3.88 -8.98 -6.16
N MET A 433 4.93 -8.27 -5.75
CA MET A 433 5.88 -7.65 -6.67
C MET A 433 6.56 -8.71 -7.56
N ASP A 434 6.98 -9.83 -6.99
CA ASP A 434 7.62 -10.90 -7.73
C ASP A 434 6.66 -11.53 -8.78
N GLU A 435 5.38 -11.70 -8.44
CA GLU A 435 4.35 -12.12 -9.41
C GLU A 435 4.21 -11.13 -10.56
N VAL A 436 4.09 -9.83 -10.24
CA VAL A 436 3.91 -8.76 -11.23
C VAL A 436 5.15 -8.60 -12.11
N LEU A 437 6.36 -8.60 -11.53
CA LEU A 437 7.60 -8.52 -12.30
C LEU A 437 7.79 -9.74 -13.22
N GLY A 438 7.43 -10.93 -12.73
CA GLY A 438 7.43 -12.13 -13.55
C GLY A 438 6.50 -12.01 -14.76
N ASP A 439 5.35 -11.36 -14.60
CA ASP A 439 4.39 -11.09 -15.68
C ASP A 439 4.92 -10.02 -16.66
N ILE A 440 5.45 -8.92 -16.14
CA ILE A 440 6.04 -7.83 -16.94
C ILE A 440 7.18 -8.36 -17.81
N TYR A 441 8.11 -9.14 -17.26
CA TYR A 441 9.26 -9.69 -18.01
C TYR A 441 8.88 -10.73 -19.05
N ARG A 442 7.74 -11.41 -18.91
CA ARG A 442 7.19 -12.29 -19.95
C ARG A 442 6.49 -11.52 -21.06
N THR A 443 5.87 -10.40 -20.70
CA THR A 443 4.97 -9.65 -21.60
C THR A 443 5.70 -8.59 -22.39
N PHE A 444 6.66 -7.91 -21.78
CA PHE A 444 7.35 -6.75 -22.35
C PHE A 444 8.86 -6.96 -22.42
N ASN A 445 9.48 -6.35 -23.45
CA ASN A 445 10.93 -6.42 -23.64
C ASN A 445 11.65 -5.38 -22.77
N VAL A 446 11.94 -5.74 -21.51
CA VAL A 446 12.56 -4.88 -20.50
C VAL A 446 14.09 -5.04 -20.50
N ASP A 447 14.80 -3.92 -20.45
CA ASP A 447 16.24 -3.87 -20.13
C ASP A 447 16.42 -4.05 -18.60
N LYS A 448 16.75 -5.28 -18.19
CA LYS A 448 16.92 -5.62 -16.77
C LYS A 448 18.08 -4.90 -16.08
N THR A 449 18.98 -4.26 -16.83
CA THR A 449 20.03 -3.40 -16.26
C THR A 449 19.55 -1.97 -16.01
N ARG A 450 18.34 -1.64 -16.43
CA ARG A 450 17.70 -0.33 -16.30
C ARG A 450 16.35 -0.41 -15.59
N VAL A 451 16.31 -1.13 -14.47
CA VAL A 451 15.13 -1.19 -13.60
C VAL A 451 15.32 -0.19 -12.48
N SER A 452 14.38 0.72 -12.31
CA SER A 452 14.41 1.72 -11.24
C SER A 452 13.10 1.69 -10.47
N ALA A 453 13.11 2.18 -9.23
CA ALA A 453 11.93 2.24 -8.40
C ALA A 453 11.68 3.64 -7.84
N MET A 454 10.41 3.96 -7.62
CA MET A 454 9.97 5.18 -6.96
C MET A 454 8.70 4.92 -6.16
N GLY A 455 8.43 5.77 -5.21
CA GLY A 455 7.21 5.69 -4.44
C GLY A 455 7.10 6.79 -3.40
N TYR A 456 5.87 7.06 -2.97
CA TYR A 456 5.56 8.11 -2.02
C TYR A 456 4.93 7.52 -0.76
N SER A 457 5.29 8.06 0.43
CA SER A 457 4.75 7.63 1.73
C SER A 457 5.03 6.14 1.97
N SER A 458 4.02 5.31 2.19
CA SER A 458 4.18 3.85 2.27
C SER A 458 4.79 3.23 1.00
N GLY A 459 4.57 3.84 -0.17
CA GLY A 459 5.27 3.47 -1.40
C GLY A 459 6.74 3.89 -1.38
N GLY A 460 7.07 5.02 -0.75
CA GLY A 460 8.46 5.47 -0.51
C GLY A 460 9.22 4.50 0.41
N ALA A 461 8.57 4.06 1.49
CA ALA A 461 9.14 3.03 2.37
C ALA A 461 9.30 1.67 1.65
N ALA A 462 8.37 1.31 0.75
CA ALA A 462 8.50 0.12 -0.08
C ALA A 462 9.68 0.23 -1.06
N ALA A 463 9.89 1.41 -1.67
CA ALA A 463 11.01 1.67 -2.56
C ALA A 463 12.34 1.57 -1.82
N TRP A 464 12.46 2.16 -0.62
CA TRP A 464 13.63 2.00 0.25
C TRP A 464 13.89 0.54 0.56
N LEU A 465 12.91 -0.16 1.14
CA LEU A 465 13.08 -1.54 1.60
C LEU A 465 13.49 -2.49 0.46
N GLN A 466 12.83 -2.39 -0.70
CA GLN A 466 13.17 -3.28 -1.82
C GLN A 466 14.57 -2.99 -2.38
N ALA A 467 14.99 -1.72 -2.39
CA ALA A 467 16.36 -1.35 -2.76
C ALA A 467 17.40 -1.87 -1.74
N GLU A 468 17.09 -1.77 -0.46
CA GLU A 468 17.93 -2.29 0.62
C GLU A 468 18.07 -3.81 0.60
N LEU A 469 16.99 -4.54 0.31
CA LEU A 469 17.00 -6.01 0.26
C LEU A 469 17.61 -6.57 -1.01
N ARG A 470 17.46 -5.86 -2.15
CA ARG A 470 17.84 -6.34 -3.50
C ARG A 470 18.70 -5.30 -4.22
N PRO A 471 19.90 -4.97 -3.70
CA PRO A 471 20.70 -3.85 -4.21
C PRO A 471 21.16 -4.03 -5.65
N ASP A 472 21.25 -5.27 -6.14
CA ASP A 472 21.64 -5.59 -7.53
C ASP A 472 20.44 -5.67 -8.50
N MET A 473 19.22 -5.37 -8.03
CA MET A 473 18.02 -5.35 -8.87
C MET A 473 17.74 -3.97 -9.46
N PHE A 474 18.13 -2.90 -8.75
CA PHE A 474 17.75 -1.54 -9.12
C PHE A 474 18.96 -0.71 -9.56
N ALA A 475 18.81 -0.01 -10.70
CA ALA A 475 19.77 0.98 -11.18
C ALA A 475 19.70 2.28 -10.37
N ALA A 476 18.47 2.66 -10.00
CA ALA A 476 18.20 3.84 -9.21
C ALA A 476 16.93 3.70 -8.38
N VAL A 477 16.83 4.49 -7.33
CA VAL A 477 15.64 4.57 -6.50
C VAL A 477 15.32 6.02 -6.14
N SER A 478 14.02 6.38 -6.13
CA SER A 478 13.54 7.68 -5.65
C SER A 478 12.43 7.47 -4.62
N PRO A 479 12.78 7.25 -3.37
CA PRO A 479 11.83 7.27 -2.27
C PRO A 479 11.40 8.71 -1.96
N CYS A 480 10.17 8.87 -1.48
CA CYS A 480 9.62 10.17 -1.16
C CYS A 480 8.78 10.07 0.12
N GLY A 481 9.24 10.72 1.19
CA GLY A 481 8.58 10.70 2.49
C GLY A 481 8.39 9.28 3.03
N GLY A 482 9.44 8.47 3.04
CA GLY A 482 9.40 7.07 3.44
C GLY A 482 10.43 6.71 4.51
N TYR A 483 10.16 5.65 5.27
CA TYR A 483 11.13 5.10 6.23
C TYR A 483 12.10 4.15 5.55
N LEU A 484 13.35 4.18 5.99
CA LEU A 484 14.40 3.24 5.60
C LEU A 484 14.85 2.41 6.82
N CYS A 485 15.55 1.30 6.55
CA CYS A 485 16.11 0.44 7.59
C CYS A 485 17.58 0.83 7.85
N PRO A 486 17.92 1.43 9.01
CA PRO A 486 19.26 1.93 9.27
C PRO A 486 20.37 0.87 9.14
N GLU A 487 20.07 -0.37 9.48
CA GLU A 487 21.00 -1.49 9.43
C GLU A 487 21.37 -1.89 8.01
N LEU A 488 20.47 -1.65 7.04
CA LEU A 488 20.64 -2.02 5.63
C LEU A 488 21.18 -0.89 4.75
N THR A 489 21.38 0.30 5.29
CA THR A 489 21.79 1.49 4.52
C THR A 489 23.09 1.27 3.73
N GLY A 490 24.00 0.39 4.20
CA GLY A 490 25.22 0.01 3.48
C GLY A 490 24.95 -0.67 2.12
N ASN A 491 23.82 -1.40 2.02
CA ASN A 491 23.42 -2.11 0.79
C ASN A 491 23.17 -1.15 -0.38
N LEU A 492 22.88 0.11 -0.09
CA LEU A 492 22.55 1.15 -1.08
C LEU A 492 23.76 1.82 -1.72
N ARG A 493 24.99 1.46 -1.32
CA ARG A 493 26.23 2.14 -1.71
C ARG A 493 26.46 2.28 -3.23
N ASN A 494 25.98 1.34 -4.02
CA ASN A 494 26.30 1.24 -5.45
C ASN A 494 25.16 1.61 -6.39
N MET A 495 24.05 2.18 -5.88
CA MET A 495 22.93 2.63 -6.72
C MET A 495 22.75 4.14 -6.68
N SER A 496 22.08 4.70 -7.68
CA SER A 496 21.70 6.11 -7.67
C SER A 496 20.46 6.31 -6.80
N ILE A 497 20.47 7.34 -5.95
CA ILE A 497 19.37 7.63 -5.02
C ILE A 497 18.97 9.09 -5.16
N TYR A 498 17.69 9.33 -5.40
CA TYR A 498 17.05 10.64 -5.45
C TYR A 498 16.02 10.72 -4.34
N ASP A 499 16.46 10.99 -3.13
CA ASP A 499 15.66 10.98 -1.91
C ASP A 499 14.90 12.31 -1.76
N ILE A 500 13.57 12.24 -1.63
CA ILE A 500 12.70 13.41 -1.54
C ILE A 500 12.12 13.49 -0.14
N GLU A 501 12.58 14.49 0.62
CA GLU A 501 12.19 14.65 2.02
C GLU A 501 11.84 16.11 2.36
N SER A 502 11.06 16.29 3.39
CA SER A 502 10.70 17.60 3.92
C SER A 502 11.01 17.73 5.41
N PRO A 503 11.67 18.81 5.83
CA PRO A 503 11.83 19.12 7.26
C PRO A 503 10.51 19.29 8.02
N THR A 504 9.40 19.56 7.31
CA THR A 504 8.06 19.67 7.92
C THR A 504 7.36 18.34 8.10
N ASP A 505 7.92 17.27 7.53
CA ASP A 505 7.52 15.87 7.74
C ASP A 505 8.47 15.23 8.76
N GLU A 506 8.38 15.68 10.00
CA GLU A 506 9.42 15.54 11.04
C GLU A 506 9.93 14.11 11.23
N ASP A 507 9.07 13.10 11.22
CA ASP A 507 9.50 11.73 11.54
C ASP A 507 10.22 11.07 10.37
N HIS A 508 9.74 11.24 9.12
CA HIS A 508 10.45 10.75 7.93
C HIS A 508 11.77 11.49 7.78
N TRP A 509 11.76 12.81 7.91
CA TRP A 509 12.96 13.64 7.92
C TRP A 509 13.99 13.14 8.93
N ARG A 510 13.56 12.91 10.18
CA ARG A 510 14.44 12.42 11.26
C ARG A 510 15.00 11.05 10.96
N ALA A 511 14.19 10.14 10.39
CA ALA A 511 14.64 8.81 10.01
C ALA A 511 15.80 8.87 9.01
N VAL A 512 15.66 9.68 7.95
CA VAL A 512 16.72 9.88 6.96
C VAL A 512 17.94 10.59 7.57
N GLN A 513 17.74 11.63 8.38
CA GLN A 513 18.86 12.35 9.02
C GLN A 513 19.70 11.42 9.93
N ASN A 514 19.09 10.47 10.61
CA ASN A 514 19.81 9.48 11.42
C ASN A 514 20.70 8.54 10.57
N CYS A 515 20.39 8.37 9.29
CA CYS A 515 21.17 7.56 8.35
C CYS A 515 22.10 8.37 7.45
N MET A 516 22.07 9.71 7.55
CA MET A 516 22.75 10.62 6.62
C MET A 516 24.25 10.37 6.53
N SER A 517 24.91 10.02 7.63
CA SER A 517 26.36 9.74 7.62
C SER A 517 26.73 8.59 6.70
N ARG A 518 25.88 7.55 6.63
CA ARG A 518 26.08 6.39 5.73
C ARG A 518 25.59 6.67 4.31
N LEU A 519 24.45 7.34 4.17
CA LEU A 519 23.90 7.70 2.86
C LEU A 519 24.88 8.59 2.09
N SER A 520 25.55 9.54 2.78
CA SER A 520 26.55 10.43 2.18
C SER A 520 27.84 9.74 1.75
N GLU A 521 28.10 8.49 2.16
CA GLU A 521 29.20 7.68 1.62
C GLU A 521 28.90 7.17 0.20
N ASN A 522 27.64 7.17 -0.23
CA ASN A 522 27.27 6.88 -1.60
C ASN A 522 27.46 8.14 -2.48
N PRO A 523 28.38 8.11 -3.46
CA PRO A 523 28.64 9.28 -4.31
C PRO A 523 27.46 9.66 -5.23
N ASN A 524 26.49 8.76 -5.39
CA ASN A 524 25.31 8.95 -6.23
C ASN A 524 24.04 9.21 -5.39
N TYR A 525 24.19 9.55 -4.12
CA TYR A 525 23.07 9.97 -3.26
C TYR A 525 22.79 11.46 -3.43
N SER A 526 21.54 11.79 -3.65
CA SER A 526 21.04 13.16 -3.79
C SER A 526 19.80 13.35 -2.92
N LEU A 527 19.90 14.22 -1.90
CA LEU A 527 18.77 14.66 -1.11
C LEU A 527 18.08 15.86 -1.78
N ILE A 528 16.81 15.71 -2.07
CA ILE A 528 15.91 16.75 -2.58
C ILE A 528 15.08 17.27 -1.42
N GLU A 529 15.52 18.37 -0.83
CA GLU A 529 14.88 18.97 0.33
C GLU A 529 13.68 19.83 -0.09
N ALA A 530 12.49 19.40 0.22
CA ALA A 530 11.22 20.01 -0.13
C ALA A 530 10.67 20.85 1.04
N LYS A 531 11.32 21.96 1.35
CA LYS A 531 11.11 22.77 2.59
C LYS A 531 9.69 23.25 2.80
N GLU A 532 8.96 23.56 1.71
CA GLU A 532 7.63 24.14 1.76
C GLU A 532 6.51 23.08 1.59
N PHE A 533 6.88 21.81 1.39
CA PHE A 533 5.95 20.74 1.17
C PHE A 533 5.70 19.98 2.46
N VAL A 534 4.45 19.79 2.78
CA VAL A 534 4.02 18.86 3.83
C VAL A 534 3.89 17.45 3.28
N HIS A 535 3.83 16.44 4.14
CA HIS A 535 3.82 15.04 3.75
C HIS A 535 2.90 14.74 2.56
N THR A 536 1.62 15.11 2.62
CA THR A 536 0.63 14.79 1.58
C THR A 536 0.90 15.44 0.21
N MET A 537 1.84 16.38 0.14
CA MET A 537 2.19 17.10 -1.08
C MET A 537 3.51 16.66 -1.71
N LEU A 538 4.35 15.93 -0.97
CA LEU A 538 5.69 15.57 -1.42
C LEU A 538 5.70 14.82 -2.76
N GLY A 539 4.75 13.91 -2.97
CA GLY A 539 4.65 13.13 -4.21
C GLY A 539 4.52 13.97 -5.49
N GLN A 540 4.17 15.25 -5.39
CA GLN A 540 4.06 16.15 -6.55
C GLN A 540 5.40 16.64 -7.09
N ILE A 541 6.46 16.47 -6.34
CA ILE A 541 7.81 16.83 -6.79
C ILE A 541 8.21 16.02 -8.02
N TYR A 542 7.73 14.78 -8.12
CA TYR A 542 7.92 13.96 -9.32
C TYR A 542 7.38 14.61 -10.60
N VAL A 543 6.30 15.41 -10.49
CA VAL A 543 5.71 16.12 -11.63
C VAL A 543 6.51 17.36 -12.01
N ASN A 544 6.99 18.10 -11.02
CA ASN A 544 7.65 19.39 -11.22
C ASN A 544 9.12 19.24 -11.58
N ARG A 545 9.74 18.12 -11.23
CA ARG A 545 11.15 17.83 -11.52
C ARG A 545 11.27 16.63 -12.45
N ASN A 546 12.25 16.65 -13.33
CA ASN A 546 12.46 15.57 -14.33
C ASN A 546 13.15 14.33 -13.73
N ILE A 547 12.80 13.97 -12.48
CA ILE A 547 13.36 12.82 -11.74
C ILE A 547 13.17 11.52 -12.52
N MET A 548 12.03 11.38 -13.21
CA MET A 548 11.73 10.18 -13.98
C MET A 548 12.78 9.90 -15.07
N LYS A 549 13.22 10.94 -15.76
CA LYS A 549 14.27 10.80 -16.77
C LYS A 549 15.59 10.39 -16.13
N GLU A 550 15.96 11.01 -15.03
CA GLU A 550 17.17 10.67 -14.28
C GLU A 550 17.15 9.20 -13.84
N LEU A 551 16.01 8.71 -13.29
CA LEU A 551 15.83 7.30 -12.90
C LEU A 551 15.97 6.33 -14.07
N THR A 552 15.37 6.67 -15.22
CA THR A 552 15.37 5.78 -16.40
C THR A 552 16.67 5.83 -17.21
N ASP A 553 17.51 6.85 -17.01
CA ASP A 553 18.84 6.95 -17.63
C ASP A 553 19.90 6.12 -16.86
N CYS A 554 19.65 5.77 -15.60
CA CYS A 554 20.57 4.98 -14.78
C CYS A 554 20.69 3.52 -15.25
N ARG A 555 21.86 2.93 -14.98
CA ARG A 555 22.15 1.52 -15.23
C ARG A 555 22.79 0.87 -14.01
N ILE A 556 22.48 -0.38 -13.78
CA ILE A 556 23.13 -1.18 -12.74
C ILE A 556 24.60 -1.35 -13.09
N ASN A 557 25.49 -1.03 -12.14
CA ASN A 557 26.88 -1.48 -12.20
C ASN A 557 26.91 -2.92 -11.64
N GLU A 558 26.93 -3.92 -12.51
CA GLU A 558 26.92 -5.34 -12.09
C GLU A 558 28.18 -5.77 -11.33
N PHE A 559 29.27 -5.04 -11.47
CA PHE A 559 30.57 -5.35 -10.85
C PHE A 559 31.22 -4.13 -10.20
N PRO A 560 30.59 -3.59 -9.10
CA PRO A 560 31.21 -2.49 -8.37
C PRO A 560 32.52 -2.93 -7.71
N ASP A 561 33.46 -1.99 -7.56
CA ASP A 561 34.75 -2.28 -6.92
C ASP A 561 34.62 -2.60 -5.42
N GLU A 562 33.56 -2.13 -4.79
CA GLU A 562 33.33 -2.33 -3.36
C GLU A 562 31.85 -2.64 -3.08
N ILE A 563 31.60 -3.63 -2.25
CA ILE A 563 30.26 -4.03 -1.78
C ILE A 563 30.25 -3.97 -0.25
N ASP A 564 29.29 -3.22 0.34
CA ASP A 564 28.90 -3.32 1.74
C ASP A 564 27.49 -3.92 1.75
N PHE A 565 27.37 -5.16 2.21
CA PHE A 565 26.11 -5.88 2.15
C PHE A 565 25.77 -6.53 3.49
N THR A 566 24.62 -6.13 4.03
CA THR A 566 24.05 -6.68 5.27
C THR A 566 22.81 -7.50 4.91
N VAL A 567 22.71 -8.71 5.43
CA VAL A 567 21.55 -9.61 5.29
C VAL A 567 20.85 -9.80 6.62
N ILE A 568 19.52 -9.75 6.60
CA ILE A 568 18.68 -9.89 7.79
C ILE A 568 18.15 -11.32 7.92
N ASN A 569 18.06 -12.04 6.82
CA ASN A 569 17.47 -13.38 6.74
C ASN A 569 18.08 -14.16 5.57
N ASN A 570 17.67 -15.43 5.43
CA ASN A 570 18.17 -16.29 4.36
C ASN A 570 17.42 -16.14 3.02
N ARG A 571 16.71 -15.02 2.77
CA ARG A 571 15.93 -14.82 1.53
C ARG A 571 16.65 -13.99 0.48
N HIS A 572 17.28 -12.90 0.89
CA HIS A 572 17.97 -11.95 0.02
C HIS A 572 19.47 -12.04 0.27
N LEU A 573 20.08 -13.09 -0.28
CA LEU A 573 21.46 -13.47 -0.01
C LEU A 573 22.43 -13.00 -1.09
N LYS A 574 21.98 -12.22 -2.08
CA LYS A 574 22.80 -11.80 -3.21
C LYS A 574 22.94 -10.30 -3.32
N ALA A 575 24.16 -9.84 -3.53
CA ALA A 575 24.47 -8.48 -3.92
C ALA A 575 25.56 -8.46 -4.99
N TYR A 576 25.20 -8.04 -6.20
CA TYR A 576 26.13 -7.91 -7.34
C TYR A 576 26.88 -9.22 -7.63
N TRP A 577 28.20 -9.24 -7.43
CA TRP A 577 29.07 -10.39 -7.65
C TRP A 577 29.29 -11.28 -6.40
N ILE A 578 28.63 -10.98 -5.28
CA ILE A 578 28.64 -11.79 -4.05
C ILE A 578 27.31 -12.51 -3.87
N THR A 579 27.36 -13.79 -3.48
CA THR A 579 26.24 -14.57 -2.98
C THR A 579 26.60 -15.17 -1.63
N ILE A 580 25.82 -14.93 -0.60
CA ILE A 580 25.94 -15.56 0.73
C ILE A 580 25.16 -16.87 0.68
N HIS A 581 25.70 -17.95 1.21
CA HIS A 581 25.04 -19.25 1.25
C HIS A 581 24.29 -19.47 2.55
N SER A 582 24.84 -18.98 3.66
CA SER A 582 24.20 -19.03 4.97
C SER A 582 24.83 -18.06 5.96
N ILE A 583 24.02 -17.64 6.93
CA ILE A 583 24.46 -16.96 8.15
C ILE A 583 24.62 -17.98 9.28
N THR A 584 25.54 -17.70 10.20
CA THR A 584 25.87 -18.63 11.31
C THR A 584 24.74 -18.69 12.34
N ASP A 585 24.24 -17.52 12.71
CA ASP A 585 23.22 -17.33 13.75
C ASP A 585 22.12 -16.41 13.22
N SER A 586 20.93 -16.95 13.05
CA SER A 586 19.78 -16.23 12.47
C SER A 586 19.21 -15.15 13.40
N ALA A 587 19.64 -15.09 14.67
CA ALA A 587 19.29 -13.99 15.58
C ALA A 587 20.05 -12.68 15.27
N TYR A 588 21.10 -12.74 14.45
CA TYR A 588 21.96 -11.60 14.14
C TYR A 588 22.09 -11.39 12.64
N TYR A 589 22.38 -10.15 12.24
CA TYR A 589 22.68 -9.82 10.85
C TYR A 589 23.94 -10.51 10.35
N GLY A 590 23.91 -11.01 9.12
CA GLY A 590 25.12 -11.35 8.40
C GLY A 590 25.64 -10.11 7.67
N ARG A 591 26.94 -9.83 7.70
CA ARG A 591 27.54 -8.69 6.99
C ARG A 591 28.77 -9.10 6.20
N ILE A 592 28.91 -8.55 5.01
CA ILE A 592 30.07 -8.69 4.15
C ILE A 592 30.50 -7.33 3.60
N LEU A 593 31.80 -7.03 3.72
CA LEU A 593 32.47 -5.97 3.00
C LEU A 593 33.41 -6.64 2.01
N ALA A 594 33.22 -6.44 0.72
CA ALA A 594 34.07 -7.04 -0.30
C ALA A 594 34.63 -5.94 -1.21
N LYS A 595 35.93 -6.02 -1.53
CA LYS A 595 36.61 -5.01 -2.31
C LYS A 595 37.60 -5.63 -3.29
N VAL A 596 37.55 -5.17 -4.52
CA VAL A 596 38.57 -5.45 -5.52
C VAL A 596 39.77 -4.53 -5.28
N THR A 597 40.95 -5.10 -5.06
CA THR A 597 42.21 -4.37 -4.78
C THR A 597 43.26 -4.65 -5.84
N GLY A 598 43.06 -4.11 -7.05
CA GLY A 598 43.94 -4.33 -8.20
C GLY A 598 43.37 -5.36 -9.16
N ASN A 599 44.23 -5.94 -10.00
CA ASN A 599 43.81 -6.88 -11.04
C ASN A 599 43.94 -8.37 -10.64
N ASP A 600 44.42 -8.62 -9.41
CA ASP A 600 44.76 -9.96 -8.93
C ASP A 600 44.27 -10.26 -7.48
N ALA A 601 43.56 -9.30 -6.82
CA ALA A 601 43.22 -9.47 -5.43
C ALA A 601 41.81 -8.99 -5.06
N ILE A 602 41.18 -9.71 -4.13
CA ILE A 602 39.91 -9.39 -3.51
C ILE A 602 40.08 -9.44 -1.98
N GLU A 603 39.64 -8.40 -1.29
CA GLU A 603 39.59 -8.34 0.18
C GLU A 603 38.15 -8.52 0.63
N ILE A 604 37.93 -9.38 1.62
CA ILE A 604 36.61 -9.65 2.19
C ILE A 604 36.67 -9.63 3.71
N GLU A 605 35.85 -8.78 4.30
CA GLU A 605 35.56 -8.82 5.73
C GLU A 605 34.14 -9.33 5.91
N CYS A 606 33.94 -10.41 6.65
CA CYS A 606 32.62 -10.97 6.87
C CYS A 606 32.40 -11.34 8.35
N GLY A 607 31.18 -11.09 8.82
CA GLY A 607 30.74 -11.45 10.16
C GLY A 607 29.41 -12.20 10.08
N ASN A 608 29.25 -13.21 10.91
CA ASN A 608 28.07 -14.08 10.96
C ASN A 608 27.74 -14.77 9.62
N ILE A 609 28.77 -15.12 8.83
CA ILE A 609 28.62 -15.78 7.53
C ILE A 609 29.50 -17.03 7.51
N THR A 610 28.92 -18.17 7.15
CA THR A 610 29.63 -19.45 7.07
C THR A 610 29.93 -19.91 5.65
N GLY A 611 29.28 -19.36 4.66
CA GLY A 611 29.54 -19.71 3.27
C GLY A 611 29.18 -18.58 2.31
N LEU A 612 30.00 -18.39 1.29
CA LEU A 612 29.78 -17.38 0.25
C LEU A 612 30.31 -17.86 -1.11
N SER A 613 29.77 -17.27 -2.19
CA SER A 613 30.34 -17.39 -3.54
C SER A 613 30.66 -16.02 -4.11
N ILE A 614 31.71 -16.00 -4.94
CA ILE A 614 32.18 -14.84 -5.68
C ILE A 614 32.06 -15.17 -7.16
N LYS A 615 31.31 -14.37 -7.93
CA LYS A 615 31.45 -14.34 -9.39
C LYS A 615 32.60 -13.38 -9.69
N VAL A 616 33.69 -13.88 -10.28
CA VAL A 616 34.91 -13.07 -10.48
C VAL A 616 34.59 -11.80 -11.26
N PRO A 617 34.86 -10.61 -10.69
CA PRO A 617 34.66 -9.36 -11.38
C PRO A 617 35.60 -9.21 -12.58
N PRO A 618 35.15 -8.59 -13.68
CA PRO A 618 35.96 -8.43 -14.89
C PRO A 618 37.23 -7.55 -14.68
N GLN A 619 37.28 -6.77 -13.61
CA GLN A 619 38.47 -6.02 -13.21
C GLN A 619 39.62 -6.95 -12.81
N ILE A 620 39.33 -8.17 -12.37
CA ILE A 620 40.31 -9.20 -12.07
C ILE A 620 40.71 -9.90 -13.38
N THR A 621 41.95 -9.67 -13.82
CA THR A 621 42.47 -10.24 -15.08
C THR A 621 43.57 -11.27 -14.86
N ALA A 622 44.09 -11.43 -13.65
CA ALA A 622 45.11 -12.39 -13.30
C ALA A 622 44.59 -13.85 -13.32
N GLU A 623 45.45 -14.80 -13.67
CA GLU A 623 45.14 -16.22 -13.60
C GLU A 623 45.05 -16.73 -12.15
N THR A 624 45.90 -16.22 -11.26
CA THR A 624 45.83 -16.51 -9.81
C THR A 624 45.26 -15.33 -9.06
N ILE A 625 44.15 -15.56 -8.34
CA ILE A 625 43.46 -14.54 -7.56
C ILE A 625 43.79 -14.71 -6.08
N ARG A 626 44.25 -13.65 -5.45
CA ARG A 626 44.46 -13.61 -3.98
C ARG A 626 43.21 -13.12 -3.29
N ILE A 627 42.63 -13.94 -2.40
CA ILE A 627 41.43 -13.60 -1.62
C ILE A 627 41.83 -13.50 -0.17
N THR A 628 41.81 -12.28 0.38
CA THR A 628 42.14 -12.03 1.80
C THR A 628 40.85 -11.93 2.59
N LEU A 629 40.67 -12.83 3.57
CA LEU A 629 39.50 -12.95 4.41
C LEU A 629 39.81 -12.43 5.82
N ASN A 630 38.96 -11.54 6.31
CA ASN A 630 39.05 -10.92 7.66
C ASN A 630 40.43 -10.39 8.02
N LYS A 631 41.22 -9.91 7.02
CA LYS A 631 42.60 -9.41 7.18
C LYS A 631 43.60 -10.40 7.74
N THR A 632 43.20 -11.64 7.95
CA THR A 632 44.01 -12.66 8.69
C THR A 632 44.37 -13.87 7.87
N GLN A 633 43.58 -14.19 6.85
CA GLN A 633 43.77 -15.37 6.02
C GLN A 633 43.73 -15.02 4.53
N THR A 634 44.74 -15.49 3.81
CA THR A 634 44.78 -15.33 2.34
C THR A 634 44.69 -16.69 1.64
N LEU A 635 43.77 -16.82 0.71
CA LEU A 635 43.61 -17.97 -0.18
C LEU A 635 44.09 -17.58 -1.59
N ALA A 636 44.74 -18.51 -2.29
CA ALA A 636 45.12 -18.36 -3.69
C ALA A 636 44.20 -19.24 -4.54
N TYR A 637 43.49 -18.64 -5.49
CA TYR A 637 42.56 -19.33 -6.39
C TYR A 637 43.13 -19.34 -7.83
N ASP A 638 43.27 -20.49 -8.38
CA ASP A 638 43.67 -20.66 -9.77
C ASP A 638 42.42 -20.67 -10.68
N ARG A 639 42.21 -19.59 -11.41
CA ARG A 639 41.09 -19.36 -12.30
C ARG A 639 41.07 -20.28 -13.51
N LYS A 640 42.26 -20.62 -14.02
CA LYS A 640 42.42 -21.45 -15.20
C LYS A 640 41.90 -22.87 -14.98
N ASP A 641 42.11 -23.40 -13.79
CA ASP A 641 41.69 -24.76 -13.45
C ASP A 641 40.28 -24.83 -12.87
N ASN A 642 39.77 -23.73 -12.29
CA ASN A 642 38.58 -23.74 -11.45
C ASN A 642 37.43 -22.78 -11.91
N GLY A 643 37.68 -21.96 -12.96
CA GLY A 643 36.67 -21.12 -13.61
C GLY A 643 36.38 -19.77 -12.90
N GLU A 644 35.21 -19.20 -13.16
CA GLU A 644 34.86 -17.82 -12.80
C GLU A 644 34.02 -17.70 -11.51
N ASN A 645 33.64 -18.83 -10.88
CA ASN A 645 32.84 -18.86 -9.65
C ASN A 645 33.65 -19.50 -8.53
N ILE A 646 33.84 -18.73 -7.47
CA ILE A 646 34.64 -19.13 -6.32
C ILE A 646 33.69 -19.40 -5.14
N SER A 647 33.67 -20.61 -4.62
CA SER A 647 32.94 -20.93 -3.38
C SER A 647 33.88 -21.04 -2.21
N ILE A 648 33.54 -20.40 -1.10
CA ILE A 648 34.32 -20.31 0.14
C ILE A 648 33.43 -20.68 1.31
N VAL A 649 33.94 -21.53 2.19
CA VAL A 649 33.26 -21.97 3.42
C VAL A 649 34.13 -21.73 4.64
N GLN A 650 33.50 -21.45 5.77
CA GLN A 650 34.15 -21.35 7.07
C GLN A 650 33.93 -22.63 7.85
N SER A 651 35.03 -23.26 8.31
CA SER A 651 34.97 -24.42 9.16
C SER A 651 34.68 -24.04 10.63
N GLY A 652 34.30 -25.01 11.46
CA GLY A 652 33.97 -24.78 12.87
C GLY A 652 35.10 -24.18 13.73
N ASN A 653 36.34 -24.19 13.23
CA ASN A 653 37.49 -23.52 13.90
C ASN A 653 37.71 -22.07 13.39
N GLY A 654 36.78 -21.52 12.59
CA GLY A 654 36.84 -20.15 12.06
C GLY A 654 37.72 -19.97 10.83
N LYS A 655 38.33 -21.04 10.27
CA LYS A 655 39.17 -20.97 9.09
C LYS A 655 38.33 -21.10 7.83
N PHE A 656 38.72 -20.34 6.82
CA PHE A 656 38.11 -20.38 5.48
C PHE A 656 38.88 -21.32 4.54
N SER A 657 38.17 -22.00 3.67
CA SER A 657 38.70 -22.85 2.60
C SER A 657 37.81 -22.78 1.37
N PHE A 658 38.35 -23.14 0.19
CA PHE A 658 37.53 -23.37 -0.99
C PHE A 658 36.68 -24.62 -0.79
N GLY A 659 35.41 -24.53 -1.18
CA GLY A 659 34.45 -25.63 -1.08
C GLY A 659 33.02 -25.09 -1.07
N GLU A 660 32.08 -26.02 -1.22
CA GLU A 660 30.66 -25.72 -1.11
C GLU A 660 30.20 -25.89 0.34
N GLN A 661 29.20 -25.10 0.70
CA GLN A 661 28.57 -25.19 2.02
C GLN A 661 27.85 -26.54 2.16
N ASP A 662 28.24 -27.31 3.17
CA ASP A 662 27.51 -28.50 3.56
C ASP A 662 26.19 -28.12 4.25
N LYS A 663 25.10 -28.21 3.48
CA LYS A 663 23.75 -27.89 3.97
C LYS A 663 23.22 -28.95 4.96
N GLU A 664 23.77 -30.16 4.93
CA GLU A 664 23.39 -31.24 5.86
C GLU A 664 23.91 -31.01 7.29
N SER A 665 24.96 -30.18 7.42
CA SER A 665 25.50 -29.81 8.73
C SER A 665 24.59 -28.85 9.53
N PHE A 666 23.62 -28.22 8.89
CA PHE A 666 22.69 -27.33 9.56
C PHE A 666 21.44 -28.07 10.02
N ASN A 667 20.83 -27.55 11.12
CA ASN A 667 19.47 -27.92 11.45
C ASN A 667 18.56 -27.69 10.22
N ILE A 668 17.64 -28.62 9.97
CA ILE A 668 16.70 -28.55 8.81
C ILE A 668 15.84 -27.28 8.81
N TYR A 669 15.75 -26.60 9.96
CA TYR A 669 15.02 -25.33 10.14
C TYR A 669 15.94 -24.10 10.15
N HIS A 670 17.24 -24.27 9.86
CA HIS A 670 18.17 -23.15 9.87
C HIS A 670 17.72 -22.02 8.96
N GLY A 671 17.58 -20.84 9.53
CA GLY A 671 17.16 -19.64 8.81
C GLY A 671 15.69 -19.59 8.38
N MET A 672 14.88 -20.58 8.76
CA MET A 672 13.42 -20.54 8.54
C MET A 672 12.74 -19.75 9.66
N GLY A 673 11.77 -18.92 9.29
CA GLY A 673 10.98 -18.11 10.23
C GLY A 673 9.49 -18.12 9.93
N LEU A 674 8.70 -17.68 10.91
CA LEU A 674 7.23 -17.66 10.83
C LEU A 674 6.69 -16.91 9.62
N LEU A 675 7.44 -15.91 9.11
CA LEU A 675 7.04 -15.12 7.96
C LEU A 675 7.20 -15.84 6.62
N ASP A 676 8.00 -16.90 6.57
CA ASP A 676 8.23 -17.61 5.31
C ASP A 676 6.95 -18.23 4.75
N VAL A 677 5.97 -18.51 5.62
CA VAL A 677 4.64 -19.00 5.22
C VAL A 677 3.94 -18.03 4.24
N PHE A 678 4.14 -16.70 4.40
CA PHE A 678 3.43 -15.68 3.62
C PHE A 678 4.08 -15.33 2.27
N LEU A 679 5.21 -15.94 1.95
CA LEU A 679 5.93 -15.73 0.69
C LEU A 679 5.48 -16.68 -0.43
N LYS A 680 4.66 -17.63 -0.11
CA LYS A 680 4.14 -18.67 -1.00
C LYS A 680 2.60 -18.65 -0.98
N PRO A 681 1.93 -19.36 -1.87
CA PRO A 681 0.49 -19.58 -1.72
C PRO A 681 0.16 -20.09 -0.33
N VAL A 682 -0.84 -19.50 0.31
CA VAL A 682 -1.24 -19.88 1.68
C VAL A 682 -2.60 -20.54 1.69
N ARG A 683 -2.74 -21.63 2.45
CA ARG A 683 -4.01 -22.28 2.75
C ARG A 683 -4.14 -22.45 4.26
N ILE A 684 -5.31 -22.16 4.80
CA ILE A 684 -5.61 -22.29 6.22
C ILE A 684 -6.36 -23.60 6.45
N ILE A 685 -5.92 -24.39 7.40
CA ILE A 685 -6.60 -25.64 7.79
C ILE A 685 -7.05 -25.49 9.25
N ASN A 686 -8.36 -25.47 9.48
CA ASN A 686 -8.95 -25.47 10.81
C ASN A 686 -9.34 -26.91 11.17
N LEU A 687 -8.59 -27.54 12.08
CA LEU A 687 -8.81 -28.93 12.48
C LEU A 687 -10.03 -29.13 13.41
N LYS A 688 -10.62 -28.03 13.92
CA LYS A 688 -11.78 -28.06 14.82
C LYS A 688 -12.78 -26.95 14.43
N PRO A 689 -13.47 -27.10 13.29
CA PRO A 689 -14.36 -26.05 12.74
C PRO A 689 -15.57 -25.74 13.62
N GLU A 690 -15.99 -26.68 14.49
CA GLU A 690 -17.05 -26.50 15.49
C GLU A 690 -16.62 -25.58 16.65
N SER A 691 -15.33 -25.32 16.84
CA SER A 691 -14.83 -24.38 17.84
C SER A 691 -14.97 -22.94 17.32
N GLU A 692 -15.87 -22.16 17.92
CA GLU A 692 -16.08 -20.76 17.53
C GLU A 692 -14.79 -19.92 17.64
N PRO A 693 -13.97 -20.01 18.72
CA PRO A 693 -12.72 -19.28 18.80
C PRO A 693 -11.73 -19.60 17.67
N MET A 694 -11.59 -20.86 17.30
CA MET A 694 -10.69 -21.28 16.22
C MET A 694 -11.21 -20.84 14.86
N SER A 695 -12.51 -20.97 14.60
CA SER A 695 -13.14 -20.53 13.35
C SER A 695 -13.04 -19.01 13.16
N ARG A 696 -13.21 -18.24 14.24
CA ARG A 696 -12.99 -16.79 14.22
C ARG A 696 -11.51 -16.44 13.95
N THR A 697 -10.59 -17.20 14.50
CA THR A 697 -9.15 -17.05 14.25
C THR A 697 -8.81 -17.37 12.80
N ALA A 698 -9.33 -18.46 12.25
CA ALA A 698 -9.15 -18.80 10.83
C ALA A 698 -9.62 -17.67 9.91
N LEU A 699 -10.78 -17.06 10.19
CA LEU A 699 -11.29 -15.90 9.44
C LEU A 699 -10.35 -14.67 9.56
N LYS A 700 -9.82 -14.40 10.75
CA LYS A 700 -8.84 -13.30 10.94
C LYS A 700 -7.57 -13.53 10.15
N TYR A 701 -7.07 -14.77 10.07
CA TYR A 701 -5.91 -15.09 9.24
C TYR A 701 -6.23 -15.03 7.75
N SER A 702 -7.42 -15.47 7.36
CA SER A 702 -7.84 -15.44 5.96
C SER A 702 -7.93 -14.02 5.42
N SER A 703 -8.51 -13.10 6.18
CA SER A 703 -8.70 -11.71 5.78
C SER A 703 -8.30 -10.76 6.91
N PRO A 704 -7.01 -10.57 7.16
CA PRO A 704 -6.53 -9.77 8.27
C PRO A 704 -6.87 -8.29 8.07
N THR A 705 -7.30 -7.63 9.16
CA THR A 705 -7.54 -6.19 9.21
C THR A 705 -6.51 -5.52 10.11
N THR A 706 -6.25 -4.25 9.87
CA THR A 706 -5.33 -3.46 10.69
C THR A 706 -6.10 -2.64 11.72
N ASN A 707 -5.80 -2.81 13.01
CA ASN A 707 -6.47 -2.08 14.07
C ASN A 707 -6.14 -0.58 14.10
N ALA A 708 -4.96 -0.16 13.60
CA ALA A 708 -4.51 1.22 13.69
C ALA A 708 -5.25 2.18 12.73
N TYR A 709 -5.81 1.66 11.62
CA TYR A 709 -6.41 2.51 10.57
C TYR A 709 -7.65 1.90 9.93
N ASP A 710 -8.26 0.86 10.49
CA ASP A 710 -9.34 0.07 9.87
C ASP A 710 -9.05 -0.30 8.39
N LYS A 711 -7.77 -0.32 8.02
CA LYS A 711 -7.34 -0.59 6.66
C LYS A 711 -7.12 -2.08 6.48
N GLN A 712 -7.90 -2.66 5.62
CA GLN A 712 -7.83 -4.07 5.28
C GLN A 712 -6.51 -4.38 4.55
N ILE A 713 -5.90 -5.50 4.90
CA ILE A 713 -4.91 -6.14 4.04
C ILE A 713 -5.69 -6.94 3.01
N TYR A 714 -5.47 -6.64 1.73
CA TYR A 714 -6.21 -7.24 0.63
C TYR A 714 -5.66 -8.62 0.28
N VAL A 715 -5.98 -9.58 1.11
CA VAL A 715 -5.73 -11.00 0.93
C VAL A 715 -6.93 -11.79 1.43
N ASN A 716 -7.19 -12.93 0.84
CA ASN A 716 -8.25 -13.83 1.25
C ASN A 716 -7.79 -15.28 1.08
N TYR A 717 -7.08 -15.78 2.08
CA TYR A 717 -6.58 -17.15 2.07
C TYR A 717 -7.73 -18.14 2.22
N PRO A 718 -7.84 -19.16 1.34
CA PRO A 718 -8.84 -20.22 1.45
C PRO A 718 -8.74 -20.95 2.79
N ILE A 719 -9.90 -21.22 3.41
CA ILE A 719 -10.02 -21.97 4.66
C ILE A 719 -10.57 -23.35 4.35
N TYR A 720 -9.87 -24.37 4.83
CA TYR A 720 -10.24 -25.77 4.74
C TYR A 720 -10.52 -26.35 6.12
N THR A 721 -11.34 -27.38 6.13
CA THR A 721 -11.57 -28.27 7.28
C THR A 721 -11.08 -29.67 6.93
N PRO A 722 -10.95 -30.61 7.88
CA PRO A 722 -10.55 -31.99 7.58
C PRO A 722 -11.37 -32.68 6.50
N ASP A 723 -12.65 -32.28 6.34
CA ASP A 723 -13.59 -32.92 5.41
C ASP A 723 -13.54 -32.39 3.97
N ASN A 724 -12.93 -31.21 3.77
CA ASN A 724 -12.92 -30.53 2.46
C ASN A 724 -11.53 -30.07 1.98
N ILE A 725 -10.46 -30.62 2.54
CA ILE A 725 -9.09 -30.30 2.12
C ILE A 725 -8.89 -30.67 0.65
N ASP A 726 -8.51 -29.71 -0.17
CA ASP A 726 -7.93 -29.98 -1.48
C ASP A 726 -6.48 -30.40 -1.31
N VAL A 727 -6.22 -31.70 -1.48
CA VAL A 727 -4.90 -32.32 -1.25
C VAL A 727 -3.85 -31.77 -2.24
N VAL A 728 -4.26 -31.49 -3.49
CA VAL A 728 -3.35 -30.97 -4.50
C VAL A 728 -2.94 -29.54 -4.21
N GLU A 729 -3.91 -28.71 -3.80
CA GLU A 729 -3.61 -27.33 -3.39
C GLU A 729 -2.77 -27.31 -2.09
N ALA A 730 -3.08 -28.14 -1.12
CA ALA A 730 -2.34 -28.22 0.14
C ALA A 730 -0.88 -28.63 -0.10
N ALA A 731 -0.63 -29.61 -0.99
CA ALA A 731 0.73 -30.07 -1.35
C ALA A 731 1.58 -28.98 -2.05
N ASN A 732 0.94 -28.00 -2.68
CA ASN A 732 1.62 -26.92 -3.42
C ASN A 732 1.56 -25.55 -2.72
N SER A 733 1.16 -25.50 -1.46
CA SER A 733 0.98 -24.27 -0.69
C SER A 733 1.66 -24.35 0.67
N SER A 734 2.07 -23.19 1.17
CA SER A 734 2.34 -23.05 2.61
C SER A 734 1.03 -23.16 3.39
N LEU A 735 1.07 -23.78 4.55
CA LEU A 735 -0.12 -24.06 5.34
C LEU A 735 -0.10 -23.31 6.66
N ILE A 736 -1.26 -22.78 7.06
CA ILE A 736 -1.50 -22.33 8.43
C ILE A 736 -2.48 -23.35 9.04
N VAL A 737 -1.99 -24.16 9.98
CA VAL A 737 -2.81 -25.21 10.58
C VAL A 737 -3.15 -24.83 12.01
N LEU A 738 -4.46 -24.67 12.27
CA LEU A 738 -5.00 -24.40 13.60
C LEU A 738 -5.42 -25.71 14.26
N ASP A 739 -4.90 -26.01 15.44
CA ASP A 739 -5.12 -27.24 16.18
C ASP A 739 -5.39 -26.94 17.67
N CYS A 740 -6.19 -27.77 18.30
CA CYS A 740 -6.40 -27.77 19.75
C CYS A 740 -6.29 -29.19 20.29
N ASN A 741 -5.09 -29.75 20.18
CA ASN A 741 -4.79 -31.11 20.56
C ASN A 741 -5.78 -32.17 20.00
N CYS A 742 -6.26 -31.95 18.76
CA CYS A 742 -7.13 -32.90 18.08
C CYS A 742 -6.47 -34.28 17.93
N SER A 743 -7.26 -35.31 17.78
CA SER A 743 -6.79 -36.68 17.53
C SER A 743 -6.83 -37.07 16.05
N SER A 744 -6.88 -36.08 15.14
CA SER A 744 -6.83 -36.33 13.70
C SER A 744 -5.45 -36.84 13.24
N SER A 745 -5.40 -37.51 12.09
CA SER A 745 -4.14 -37.94 11.47
C SER A 745 -3.20 -36.77 11.21
N ILE A 746 -3.74 -35.60 10.79
CA ILE A 746 -2.98 -34.36 10.55
C ILE A 746 -2.39 -33.84 11.86
N SER A 747 -3.19 -33.73 12.92
CA SER A 747 -2.72 -33.28 14.24
C SER A 747 -1.60 -34.21 14.78
N ASN A 748 -1.79 -35.52 14.69
CA ASN A 748 -0.80 -36.50 15.14
C ASN A 748 0.51 -36.40 14.34
N TYR A 749 0.44 -36.24 13.03
CA TYR A 749 1.59 -36.03 12.16
C TYR A 749 2.35 -34.76 12.54
N LEU A 750 1.65 -33.63 12.71
CA LEU A 750 2.28 -32.35 13.04
C LEU A 750 2.91 -32.36 14.44
N LYS A 751 2.28 -33.01 15.41
CA LYS A 751 2.87 -33.23 16.75
C LYS A 751 4.13 -34.07 16.71
N ASP A 752 4.17 -35.11 15.87
CA ASP A 752 5.36 -35.96 15.68
C ASP A 752 6.52 -35.19 15.04
N LYS A 753 6.21 -34.24 14.13
CA LYS A 753 7.22 -33.40 13.45
C LYS A 753 7.59 -32.16 14.24
N SER A 754 6.86 -31.82 15.28
CA SER A 754 7.09 -30.63 16.10
C SER A 754 8.35 -30.79 16.95
N VAL A 755 9.20 -29.75 16.96
CA VAL A 755 10.37 -29.66 17.84
C VAL A 755 9.95 -29.39 19.29
N ILE A 756 8.79 -28.73 19.46
CA ILE A 756 8.20 -28.47 20.78
C ILE A 756 7.18 -29.56 21.06
N GLY A 757 7.42 -30.37 22.07
CA GLY A 757 6.47 -31.41 22.49
C GLY A 757 5.22 -30.79 23.14
N MET A 758 4.02 -31.18 22.74
CA MET A 758 2.76 -30.58 23.17
C MET A 758 1.77 -31.64 23.62
N ASN A 759 1.13 -31.41 24.77
CA ASN A 759 0.10 -32.31 25.34
C ASN A 759 -0.98 -31.49 26.09
N ALA A 760 -1.94 -32.19 26.70
CA ALA A 760 -3.06 -31.54 27.41
C ALA A 760 -2.62 -30.77 28.69
N GLU A 761 -1.48 -31.12 29.28
CA GLU A 761 -1.02 -30.56 30.55
C GLU A 761 -0.05 -29.38 30.36
N GLY A 762 0.59 -29.28 29.18
CA GLY A 762 1.62 -28.27 28.91
C GLY A 762 2.45 -28.60 27.68
N PHE A 763 3.65 -28.08 27.62
CA PHE A 763 4.59 -28.32 26.52
C PHE A 763 6.00 -28.65 27.05
N THR A 764 6.84 -29.20 26.18
CA THR A 764 8.25 -29.51 26.48
C THR A 764 9.16 -28.93 25.41
N TYR A 765 10.27 -28.35 25.83
CA TYR A 765 11.31 -27.84 24.94
C TYR A 765 12.70 -28.04 25.56
N GLN A 766 13.65 -28.56 24.81
CA GLN A 766 15.01 -28.86 25.25
C GLN A 766 15.07 -29.65 26.60
N GLY A 767 14.16 -30.61 26.78
CA GLY A 767 14.07 -31.44 28.00
C GLY A 767 13.40 -30.76 29.20
N ASN A 768 13.08 -29.46 29.13
CA ASN A 768 12.34 -28.77 30.17
C ASN A 768 10.82 -28.94 29.94
N VAL A 769 10.06 -29.03 31.05
CA VAL A 769 8.60 -29.19 31.04
C VAL A 769 7.95 -27.90 31.55
N TYR A 770 7.01 -27.39 30.79
CA TYR A 770 6.25 -26.18 31.08
C TYR A 770 4.77 -26.54 31.23
N LEU A 771 4.25 -26.50 32.45
CA LEU A 771 2.87 -26.89 32.77
C LEU A 771 1.93 -25.68 32.62
N GLY A 772 0.65 -25.95 32.30
CA GLY A 772 -0.40 -24.95 32.21
C GLY A 772 -0.90 -24.72 30.77
N SER A 773 -1.80 -23.73 30.62
CA SER A 773 -2.36 -23.37 29.31
C SER A 773 -1.33 -22.67 28.46
N TYR A 774 -1.28 -23.05 27.20
CA TYR A 774 -0.36 -22.47 26.22
C TYR A 774 -1.06 -22.26 24.88
N CYS A 775 -0.50 -21.36 24.07
CA CYS A 775 -0.69 -21.31 22.63
C CYS A 775 0.66 -21.14 21.94
N ILE A 776 0.99 -22.05 21.05
CA ILE A 776 2.29 -22.13 20.37
C ILE A 776 2.09 -21.96 18.87
N MET A 777 2.83 -21.05 18.28
CA MET A 777 2.97 -20.85 16.85
C MET A 777 4.39 -21.25 16.47
N GLN A 778 4.53 -22.19 15.55
CA GLN A 778 5.84 -22.71 15.16
C GLN A 778 5.91 -23.08 13.69
N ILE A 779 7.12 -23.04 13.13
CA ILE A 779 7.39 -23.52 11.78
C ILE A 779 7.60 -25.03 11.80
N ILE A 780 6.97 -25.70 10.84
CA ILE A 780 7.22 -27.11 10.51
C ILE A 780 7.53 -27.21 9.03
N LYS A 781 8.49 -28.04 8.66
CA LYS A 781 8.83 -28.30 7.27
C LYS A 781 7.65 -28.97 6.54
N HIS A 782 7.31 -28.45 5.35
CA HIS A 782 6.26 -29.06 4.55
C HIS A 782 6.71 -30.45 4.02
N PRO A 783 5.89 -31.52 4.19
CA PRO A 783 6.31 -32.89 3.86
C PRO A 783 6.48 -33.14 2.37
N GLU A 784 5.67 -32.51 1.54
CA GLU A 784 5.59 -32.77 0.10
C GLU A 784 6.36 -31.71 -0.72
N ASN A 785 6.64 -30.54 -0.16
CA ASN A 785 7.20 -29.43 -0.92
C ASN A 785 8.23 -28.64 -0.09
N ALA A 786 9.50 -28.78 -0.44
CA ALA A 786 10.60 -28.11 0.25
C ALA A 786 10.59 -26.57 0.11
N GLU A 787 9.84 -26.02 -0.86
CA GLU A 787 9.68 -24.58 -1.07
C GLU A 787 8.58 -23.97 -0.18
N CYS A 788 7.75 -24.79 0.44
CA CYS A 788 6.63 -24.40 1.28
C CYS A 788 6.90 -24.70 2.76
N THR A 789 6.19 -24.00 3.62
CA THR A 789 6.30 -24.17 5.08
C THR A 789 4.93 -24.38 5.71
N ILE A 790 4.91 -24.99 6.89
CA ILE A 790 3.71 -25.10 7.71
C ILE A 790 3.88 -24.22 8.94
N LEU A 791 2.99 -23.26 9.10
CA LEU A 791 2.80 -22.52 10.35
C LEU A 791 1.79 -23.29 11.19
N TYR A 792 2.31 -24.06 12.16
CA TYR A 792 1.49 -24.86 13.05
C TYR A 792 1.16 -24.07 14.32
N VAL A 793 -0.12 -23.81 14.52
CA VAL A 793 -0.66 -23.12 15.69
C VAL A 793 -1.42 -24.11 16.52
N ASN A 794 -0.94 -24.41 17.74
CA ASN A 794 -1.56 -25.36 18.64
C ASN A 794 -1.75 -24.79 20.04
N SER A 795 -2.87 -25.14 20.66
CA SER A 795 -3.18 -24.82 22.06
C SER A 795 -3.79 -26.02 22.77
N ASN A 796 -3.60 -26.13 24.09
CA ASN A 796 -4.32 -27.09 24.91
C ASN A 796 -5.67 -26.57 25.47
N ASP A 797 -5.98 -25.28 25.19
CA ASP A 797 -7.25 -24.63 25.57
C ASP A 797 -7.77 -23.78 24.42
N GLU A 798 -8.93 -24.14 23.85
CA GLU A 798 -9.53 -23.35 22.71
C GLU A 798 -9.82 -21.89 23.05
N LYS A 799 -10.06 -21.56 24.33
CA LYS A 799 -10.25 -20.16 24.76
C LYS A 799 -9.02 -19.29 24.49
N MET A 800 -7.84 -19.90 24.39
CA MET A 800 -6.64 -19.20 24.05
C MET A 800 -6.71 -18.56 22.66
N TYR A 801 -7.44 -19.15 21.72
CA TYR A 801 -7.71 -18.55 20.41
C TYR A 801 -8.59 -17.29 20.45
N SER A 802 -9.36 -17.07 21.53
CA SER A 802 -10.14 -15.84 21.73
C SER A 802 -9.29 -14.67 22.20
N GLN A 803 -8.13 -14.92 22.78
CA GLN A 803 -7.24 -13.88 23.23
C GLN A 803 -6.45 -13.35 22.01
N ASN A 804 -6.20 -12.08 21.91
CA ASN A 804 -5.49 -11.46 20.78
C ASN A 804 -3.97 -11.80 20.80
N PHE A 805 -3.61 -13.10 20.84
CA PHE A 805 -2.22 -13.53 20.95
C PHE A 805 -1.39 -13.19 19.74
N PHE A 806 -2.02 -13.26 18.60
CA PHE A 806 -1.34 -13.02 17.35
C PHE A 806 -1.91 -11.74 16.79
N THR A 807 -1.41 -10.62 17.33
CA THR A 807 -1.70 -9.33 16.76
C THR A 807 -1.12 -9.32 15.34
N ARG A 808 -1.74 -8.55 14.50
CA ARG A 808 -1.33 -8.31 13.13
C ARG A 808 0.17 -8.01 12.98
N GLU A 809 0.76 -7.30 13.93
CA GLU A 809 2.18 -6.92 13.96
C GLU A 809 3.11 -8.13 14.08
N MET A 810 2.62 -9.24 14.60
CA MET A 810 3.34 -10.51 14.65
C MET A 810 3.21 -11.32 13.35
N ILE A 811 2.16 -11.06 12.54
CA ILE A 811 1.88 -11.84 11.33
C ILE A 811 2.33 -11.09 10.08
N ILE A 812 2.16 -9.76 10.04
CA ILE A 812 2.54 -8.94 8.88
C ILE A 812 3.21 -7.68 9.39
N PRO A 813 4.53 -7.56 9.26
CA PRO A 813 5.26 -6.38 9.69
C PRO A 813 4.79 -5.15 8.92
N MET A 814 4.51 -4.08 9.65
CA MET A 814 4.20 -2.77 9.11
C MET A 814 5.33 -1.79 9.40
N TYR A 815 5.45 -0.80 8.50
CA TYR A 815 6.34 0.37 8.66
C TYR A 815 7.79 0.05 9.01
N GLY A 816 8.64 -0.12 8.00
CA GLY A 816 10.09 0.08 8.07
C GLY A 816 10.91 -0.74 9.09
N SER A 817 10.25 -1.40 9.99
CA SER A 817 10.90 -2.27 10.94
C SER A 817 10.88 -3.71 10.41
N TYR A 818 11.91 -4.07 9.67
CA TYR A 818 12.34 -5.46 9.65
C TYR A 818 12.80 -5.78 11.06
N HIS A 819 11.84 -5.98 11.96
CA HIS A 819 12.19 -6.40 13.28
C HIS A 819 12.76 -7.81 13.17
N PRO A 820 13.93 -8.09 13.77
CA PRO A 820 14.46 -9.45 13.86
C PRO A 820 13.48 -10.44 14.53
N TYR A 821 12.47 -9.93 15.26
CA TYR A 821 11.37 -10.70 15.84
C TYR A 821 10.53 -11.52 14.86
N LEU A 822 10.57 -11.20 13.58
CA LEU A 822 9.70 -11.81 12.57
C LEU A 822 10.33 -13.03 11.90
N ASN A 823 11.59 -13.26 12.16
CA ASN A 823 12.31 -14.44 11.67
C ASN A 823 12.42 -15.55 12.72
N ASN A 824 11.56 -15.53 13.74
CA ASN A 824 11.56 -16.54 14.78
C ASN A 824 11.06 -17.90 14.25
N ALA A 825 11.66 -18.99 14.69
CA ALA A 825 11.18 -20.34 14.44
C ALA A 825 9.89 -20.65 15.20
N ALA A 826 9.72 -20.07 16.40
CA ALA A 826 8.50 -20.20 17.18
C ALA A 826 8.20 -18.95 18.04
N LEU A 827 6.90 -18.75 18.30
CA LEU A 827 6.35 -17.87 19.32
C LEU A 827 5.46 -18.68 20.26
N ILE A 828 5.64 -18.45 21.57
CA ILE A 828 4.95 -19.19 22.62
C ILE A 828 4.26 -18.18 23.53
N PHE A 829 2.96 -18.35 23.75
CA PHE A 829 2.26 -17.68 24.83
C PHE A 829 2.02 -18.67 25.98
N TRP A 830 2.56 -18.38 27.14
CA TRP A 830 2.47 -19.18 28.34
C TRP A 830 2.55 -18.29 29.59
N GLU A 831 1.80 -18.59 30.63
CA GLU A 831 1.72 -17.78 31.86
C GLU A 831 1.47 -16.27 31.63
N ARG A 832 0.63 -15.94 30.64
CA ARG A 832 0.30 -14.55 30.22
C ARG A 832 1.51 -13.74 29.70
N LYS A 833 2.56 -14.42 29.28
CA LYS A 833 3.77 -13.83 28.69
C LYS A 833 4.03 -14.41 27.31
N TYR A 834 4.73 -13.64 26.49
CA TYR A 834 5.22 -14.12 25.22
C TYR A 834 6.68 -14.50 25.30
N TYR A 835 6.99 -15.61 24.65
CA TYR A 835 8.35 -16.11 24.50
C TYR A 835 8.60 -16.37 23.01
N ARG A 836 9.87 -16.24 22.61
CA ARG A 836 10.33 -16.51 21.25
C ARG A 836 11.46 -17.53 21.25
N ILE A 837 11.54 -18.25 20.15
CA ILE A 837 12.67 -19.10 19.81
C ILE A 837 13.15 -18.63 18.45
N PHE A 838 14.36 -18.08 18.38
CA PHE A 838 14.90 -17.57 17.11
C PHE A 838 15.17 -18.71 16.13
N GLU A 839 15.82 -19.76 16.62
CA GLU A 839 16.12 -20.97 15.87
C GLU A 839 16.01 -22.18 16.81
N TYR A 840 15.52 -23.29 16.29
CA TYR A 840 15.42 -24.50 17.12
C TYR A 840 16.80 -24.97 17.58
N GLY A 841 16.95 -25.19 18.90
CA GLY A 841 18.20 -25.43 19.55
C GLY A 841 18.69 -24.25 20.39
N CYS A 842 18.18 -23.04 20.15
CA CYS A 842 18.42 -21.90 21.04
C CYS A 842 17.48 -21.88 22.26
N ASP A 843 17.84 -21.11 23.27
CA ASP A 843 17.01 -20.94 24.46
C ASP A 843 15.72 -20.17 24.14
N MET A 844 14.69 -20.38 24.94
CA MET A 844 13.43 -19.63 24.90
C MET A 844 13.61 -18.28 25.60
N GLU A 845 13.40 -17.19 24.91
CA GLU A 845 13.53 -15.82 25.40
C GLU A 845 12.19 -15.13 25.63
N GLU A 846 12.01 -14.47 26.78
CA GLU A 846 10.83 -13.65 27.05
C GLU A 846 10.85 -12.38 26.15
N VAL A 847 9.76 -12.14 25.45
CA VAL A 847 9.56 -10.92 24.64
C VAL A 847 9.11 -9.81 25.59
N LYS A 848 9.97 -8.81 25.77
CA LYS A 848 9.71 -7.64 26.64
C LYS A 848 8.87 -6.58 25.98
#